data_cfb5cc3496e746505522b7180a6af905
#
_entry.id   cfb5cc3496e746505522b7180a6af905
#
_cell.length_a   1.000
_cell.length_b   1.000
_cell.length_c   1.000
_cell.angle_alpha   90.00
_cell.angle_beta   90.00
_cell.angle_gamma   90.00
#
_symmetry.space_group_name_H-M   'P 1'
#
loop_
_entity.id
_entity.type
_entity.pdbx_description
1 polymer ?
#
loop_
_entity_poly.entity_id
_entity_poly.type
_entity_poly.pdbx_seq_one_letter_code
_entity_poly.pdbx_strand_id
1 'polypeptide(L)'
;MIKKQSTSIQMIADFDGDISTLLDTKVEGSIPILTTRNMVLFPGVITPILIGRPASLNLVKKMQKNPKTTIAVFCQKNPDVETPRYDDLHSTGVYARLIRIMDMPGDRSEVTVILQALGKCHLESLDGLKPYYKGTTTSIEEVMPDFKSKEFISLMANLKSTTVEYIKKNDDMPDESQFALTNINNDVVLANFVCANMMFSVKEKMAMLEENSIEERIYVTLRALNKAIQLFDIRNSIRDKTREDLDEQQKEYFLQQQIKNIKQELGGNDNSPEKKDLRIKAKTKKWPDAIAKTFYSELERLDMYNPNSPDYSVQLNYLQQLVKLPWGEYTEDNLSLSRAQKILDQDHYGMEKVKERILEYLSVLKLRGDLKSPIICLYGPPGVGKTSLGKSIAEAMKRKYVRMSLGGVHDESEIRGHRKTYIGAMPGRIIKSIQKAGSSNPVFILDEIDKVTQNTINGDPSSALLEVLDPEQNNAFHDNYLDVDYDLSKVLFIATANDLNTIPRPLLDRMEIIEVSGYITEEKIEIAKRHLVPRELENTGLDSIKPKVSFNKAALEIIIERYTRESGVRQLEKQINKAMRKLAFLLARDGEMPYSKITPTELEGLLGKPPFYRDIYHGNDYAGVVTGLAWTSVGGEILFIETSLSKGKAGKLTLTGNLGDVMKESAVIALEYVKAHVDQLGIDYRIFDQWNIHIHVPEGATPKDGPSAGITIATSIASALTQRKVRKNTAMTGEITLRGKVLPVGGIKEKILAAKRAGITDIIMCKDNRKDIEEIPAIYLKGVSFHYVENIQDVWDIALTKELVDNPINLTIEEEKKE
;
A
#
# COMPACT_ATOMS: atom_id res chain seq x y z
N MET A 1 -8.80 27.15 -8.42
CA MET A 1 -10.19 27.58 -8.17
C MET A 1 -11.05 26.33 -8.09
N ILE A 2 -11.24 25.79 -6.90
CA ILE A 2 -12.18 24.69 -6.65
C ILE A 2 -13.56 25.32 -6.78
N LYS A 3 -14.34 24.90 -7.78
CA LYS A 3 -15.76 25.24 -7.87
C LYS A 3 -16.42 24.72 -6.58
N LYS A 4 -16.81 25.63 -5.69
CA LYS A 4 -17.74 25.33 -4.60
C LYS A 4 -18.97 24.67 -5.26
N GLN A 5 -19.15 23.37 -5.04
CA GLN A 5 -20.43 22.75 -5.30
C GLN A 5 -21.43 23.44 -4.36
N SER A 6 -22.35 24.19 -4.92
CA SER A 6 -23.48 24.72 -4.18
C SER A 6 -24.26 23.53 -3.63
N THR A 7 -24.17 23.31 -2.33
CA THR A 7 -24.97 22.33 -1.60
C THR A 7 -26.42 22.86 -1.62
N SER A 8 -27.23 22.40 -2.57
CA SER A 8 -28.66 22.65 -2.55
C SER A 8 -29.25 21.85 -1.40
N ILE A 9 -29.79 22.53 -0.39
CA ILE A 9 -30.53 21.90 0.70
C ILE A 9 -31.77 21.24 0.08
N GLN A 10 -31.94 19.94 0.37
CA GLN A 10 -33.13 19.22 -0.04
C GLN A 10 -34.32 19.74 0.78
N MET A 11 -35.40 20.05 0.13
CA MET A 11 -36.60 20.66 0.76
C MET A 11 -37.54 19.57 1.28
N ILE A 12 -38.40 19.96 2.19
CA ILE A 12 -39.54 19.16 2.66
C ILE A 12 -40.80 19.82 2.16
N ALA A 13 -41.76 19.03 1.67
CA ALA A 13 -43.12 19.48 1.54
C ALA A 13 -43.83 19.22 2.90
N ASP A 14 -44.53 20.18 3.40
CA ASP A 14 -45.57 19.95 4.41
C ASP A 14 -46.57 18.93 3.82
N PHE A 15 -46.54 17.73 4.39
CA PHE A 15 -47.44 16.66 4.01
C PHE A 15 -48.43 16.45 5.13
N ASP A 16 -49.66 16.97 4.91
CA ASP A 16 -50.79 16.86 5.83
C ASP A 16 -51.44 15.47 5.84
N GLY A 17 -50.85 14.47 5.12
CA GLY A 17 -51.36 13.11 4.99
C GLY A 17 -50.60 12.08 5.81
N ASP A 18 -51.19 10.89 5.95
CA ASP A 18 -50.53 9.74 6.57
C ASP A 18 -49.33 9.29 5.70
N ILE A 19 -48.12 9.35 6.30
CA ILE A 19 -46.84 9.04 5.60
C ILE A 19 -46.81 7.57 5.14
N SER A 20 -47.56 6.68 5.79
CA SER A 20 -47.64 5.27 5.43
C SER A 20 -48.18 5.09 3.98
N THR A 21 -49.04 5.98 3.52
CA THR A 21 -49.57 5.95 2.14
C THR A 21 -48.53 6.33 1.09
N LEU A 22 -47.51 7.12 1.44
CA LEU A 22 -46.40 7.46 0.54
C LEU A 22 -45.37 6.33 0.46
N LEU A 23 -45.09 5.71 1.62
CA LEU A 23 -44.10 4.66 1.73
C LEU A 23 -44.57 3.33 1.13
N ASP A 24 -45.88 3.06 1.13
CA ASP A 24 -46.47 1.82 0.61
C ASP A 24 -46.76 1.88 -0.92
N THR A 25 -45.91 2.57 -1.66
CA THR A 25 -46.06 2.69 -3.10
C THR A 25 -45.69 1.35 -3.78
N LYS A 26 -46.70 0.65 -4.32
CA LYS A 26 -46.51 -0.58 -5.11
C LYS A 26 -46.66 -0.27 -6.58
N VAL A 27 -45.68 -0.66 -7.39
CA VAL A 27 -45.70 -0.48 -8.84
C VAL A 27 -45.47 -1.83 -9.49
N GLU A 28 -46.44 -2.26 -10.32
CA GLU A 28 -46.36 -3.50 -11.06
C GLU A 28 -45.84 -3.27 -12.49
N GLY A 29 -44.95 -4.16 -12.95
CA GLY A 29 -44.39 -4.15 -14.30
C GLY A 29 -43.14 -3.28 -14.48
N SER A 30 -42.75 -3.07 -15.75
CA SER A 30 -41.54 -2.31 -16.08
C SER A 30 -41.75 -0.81 -15.96
N ILE A 31 -40.94 -0.14 -15.15
CA ILE A 31 -41.04 1.30 -14.86
C ILE A 31 -39.83 2.07 -15.41
N PRO A 32 -39.97 3.38 -15.66
CA PRO A 32 -38.83 4.21 -16.02
C PRO A 32 -37.87 4.37 -14.85
N ILE A 33 -36.59 4.33 -15.15
CA ILE A 33 -35.51 4.42 -14.18
C ILE A 33 -34.69 5.68 -14.44
N LEU A 34 -34.43 6.44 -13.37
CA LEU A 34 -33.49 7.56 -13.34
C LEU A 34 -32.23 7.15 -12.58
N THR A 35 -31.06 7.33 -13.17
CA THR A 35 -29.78 7.04 -12.53
C THR A 35 -29.13 8.34 -12.05
N THR A 36 -28.68 8.36 -10.77
CA THR A 36 -28.02 9.51 -10.16
C THR A 36 -26.54 9.26 -9.95
N ARG A 37 -25.75 10.35 -9.98
CA ARG A 37 -24.33 10.35 -9.61
C ARG A 37 -24.18 10.99 -8.24
N ASN A 38 -23.52 10.32 -7.31
CA ASN A 38 -23.21 10.85 -5.97
C ASN A 38 -24.41 11.39 -5.18
N MET A 39 -25.64 11.03 -5.55
CA MET A 39 -26.84 11.49 -4.87
C MET A 39 -27.75 10.30 -4.55
N VAL A 40 -28.07 10.15 -3.27
CA VAL A 40 -28.99 9.13 -2.76
C VAL A 40 -30.25 9.82 -2.26
N LEU A 41 -31.41 9.36 -2.72
CA LEU A 41 -32.70 9.86 -2.30
C LEU A 41 -33.22 9.03 -1.12
N PHE A 42 -33.97 9.68 -0.25
CA PHE A 42 -34.62 9.03 0.89
C PHE A 42 -36.14 9.25 0.88
N PRO A 43 -36.95 8.26 1.27
CA PRO A 43 -38.38 8.33 1.26
C PRO A 43 -38.94 9.56 2.01
N GLY A 44 -39.93 10.22 1.41
CA GLY A 44 -40.57 11.41 1.97
C GLY A 44 -39.83 12.74 1.72
N VAL A 45 -38.58 12.70 1.25
CA VAL A 45 -37.76 13.91 1.02
C VAL A 45 -37.93 14.42 -0.41
N ILE A 46 -37.99 15.75 -0.55
CA ILE A 46 -38.03 16.43 -1.85
C ILE A 46 -36.62 16.85 -2.24
N THR A 47 -36.19 16.40 -3.43
CA THR A 47 -34.81 16.57 -3.87
C THR A 47 -34.76 17.22 -5.25
N PRO A 48 -34.07 18.38 -5.39
CA PRO A 48 -33.76 18.94 -6.71
C PRO A 48 -32.59 18.14 -7.31
N ILE A 49 -32.76 17.68 -8.56
CA ILE A 49 -31.74 16.90 -9.29
C ILE A 49 -31.43 17.61 -10.59
N LEU A 50 -30.14 17.89 -10.82
CA LEU A 50 -29.65 18.40 -12.10
C LEU A 50 -29.50 17.25 -13.10
N ILE A 51 -30.14 17.37 -14.24
CA ILE A 51 -30.17 16.35 -15.28
C ILE A 51 -29.58 16.91 -16.56
N GLY A 52 -28.51 16.27 -17.05
CA GLY A 52 -27.81 16.62 -18.29
C GLY A 52 -27.69 15.46 -19.28
N ARG A 53 -27.88 14.21 -18.84
CA ARG A 53 -27.73 13.04 -19.72
C ARG A 53 -28.87 12.90 -20.70
N PRO A 54 -28.62 12.54 -22.00
CA PRO A 54 -29.66 12.40 -23.02
C PRO A 54 -30.79 11.42 -22.64
N ALA A 55 -30.43 10.28 -22.03
CA ALA A 55 -31.43 9.29 -21.58
C ALA A 55 -32.32 9.86 -20.47
N SER A 56 -31.74 10.53 -19.50
CA SER A 56 -32.46 11.16 -18.39
C SER A 56 -33.30 12.35 -18.85
N LEU A 57 -32.81 13.15 -19.79
CA LEU A 57 -33.59 14.25 -20.44
C LEU A 57 -34.80 13.73 -21.21
N ASN A 58 -34.67 12.60 -21.91
CA ASN A 58 -35.83 11.96 -22.59
C ASN A 58 -36.86 11.45 -21.59
N LEU A 59 -36.43 10.97 -20.43
CA LEU A 59 -37.33 10.60 -19.35
C LEU A 59 -38.08 11.81 -18.81
N VAL A 60 -37.37 12.93 -18.55
CA VAL A 60 -37.99 14.20 -18.08
C VAL A 60 -39.05 14.70 -19.06
N LYS A 61 -38.80 14.68 -20.38
CA LYS A 61 -39.78 15.03 -21.42
C LYS A 61 -41.03 14.15 -21.34
N LYS A 62 -40.93 12.87 -21.03
CA LYS A 62 -42.05 11.98 -20.80
C LYS A 62 -42.83 12.36 -19.56
N MET A 63 -42.13 12.63 -18.46
CA MET A 63 -42.74 13.02 -17.18
C MET A 63 -43.45 14.36 -17.28
N GLN A 64 -42.93 15.28 -18.10
CA GLN A 64 -43.59 16.57 -18.37
C GLN A 64 -44.94 16.40 -19.01
N LYS A 65 -45.09 15.42 -19.94
CA LYS A 65 -46.36 15.08 -20.59
C LYS A 65 -47.32 14.35 -19.66
N ASN A 66 -46.79 13.59 -18.69
CA ASN A 66 -47.55 12.81 -17.72
C ASN A 66 -46.99 12.97 -16.31
N PRO A 67 -47.28 14.04 -15.56
CA PRO A 67 -46.71 14.34 -14.25
C PRO A 67 -46.98 13.28 -13.15
N LYS A 68 -48.00 12.48 -13.35
CA LYS A 68 -48.39 11.40 -12.41
C LYS A 68 -47.56 10.13 -12.59
N THR A 69 -46.60 10.09 -13.54
CA THR A 69 -45.77 8.92 -13.77
C THR A 69 -44.83 8.72 -12.61
N THR A 70 -44.91 7.56 -11.95
CA THR A 70 -43.93 7.11 -10.95
C THR A 70 -42.66 6.59 -11.67
N ILE A 71 -41.51 6.96 -11.19
CA ILE A 71 -40.23 6.48 -11.67
C ILE A 71 -39.48 5.82 -10.50
N ALA A 72 -38.46 5.00 -10.79
CA ALA A 72 -37.52 4.55 -9.79
C ALA A 72 -36.18 5.28 -9.96
N VAL A 73 -35.55 5.62 -8.86
CA VAL A 73 -34.26 6.35 -8.82
C VAL A 73 -33.22 5.49 -8.13
N PHE A 74 -32.12 5.23 -8.84
CA PHE A 74 -30.98 4.42 -8.33
C PHE A 74 -29.67 5.20 -8.42
N CYS A 75 -28.85 5.10 -7.38
CA CYS A 75 -27.52 5.68 -7.37
C CYS A 75 -26.52 4.75 -8.08
N GLN A 76 -25.56 5.32 -8.80
CA GLN A 76 -24.47 4.58 -9.42
C GLN A 76 -23.40 4.23 -8.38
N LYS A 77 -22.78 3.05 -8.52
CA LYS A 77 -21.61 2.62 -7.73
C LYS A 77 -20.36 3.42 -8.11
N ASN A 78 -20.20 3.65 -9.43
CA ASN A 78 -19.11 4.49 -9.95
C ASN A 78 -19.70 5.68 -10.69
N PRO A 79 -19.47 6.93 -10.25
CA PRO A 79 -20.03 8.13 -10.86
C PRO A 79 -19.49 8.44 -12.26
N ASP A 80 -18.32 7.88 -12.64
CA ASP A 80 -17.64 8.18 -13.91
C ASP A 80 -18.26 7.42 -15.10
N VAL A 81 -19.05 6.39 -14.84
CA VAL A 81 -19.72 5.61 -15.89
C VAL A 81 -20.83 6.45 -16.55
N GLU A 82 -20.70 6.74 -17.84
CA GLU A 82 -21.70 7.55 -18.57
C GLU A 82 -22.99 6.78 -18.86
N THR A 83 -22.88 5.51 -19.22
CA THR A 83 -24.01 4.62 -19.54
C THR A 83 -24.02 3.42 -18.60
N PRO A 84 -24.55 3.59 -17.38
CA PRO A 84 -24.54 2.52 -16.37
C PRO A 84 -25.39 1.33 -16.82
N ARG A 85 -24.87 0.13 -16.57
CA ARG A 85 -25.56 -1.15 -16.69
C ARG A 85 -26.10 -1.58 -15.34
N TYR A 86 -26.74 -2.74 -15.28
CA TYR A 86 -27.32 -3.28 -14.07
C TYR A 86 -26.29 -3.37 -12.92
N ASP A 87 -25.10 -3.89 -13.20
CA ASP A 87 -24.03 -4.08 -12.21
C ASP A 87 -23.42 -2.77 -11.71
N ASP A 88 -23.57 -1.68 -12.47
CA ASP A 88 -23.07 -0.36 -12.12
C ASP A 88 -24.01 0.41 -11.17
N LEU A 89 -25.19 -0.12 -10.92
CA LEU A 89 -26.20 0.48 -10.05
C LEU A 89 -26.24 -0.22 -8.68
N HIS A 90 -26.57 0.54 -7.65
CA HIS A 90 -26.96 -0.06 -6.38
C HIS A 90 -28.31 -0.74 -6.53
N SER A 91 -28.51 -1.87 -5.91
CA SER A 91 -29.73 -2.67 -6.00
C SER A 91 -30.92 -2.02 -5.27
N THR A 92 -30.64 -1.19 -4.26
CA THR A 92 -31.68 -0.48 -3.50
C THR A 92 -31.81 0.96 -4.01
N GLY A 93 -33.03 1.37 -4.28
CA GLY A 93 -33.39 2.71 -4.70
C GLY A 93 -34.72 3.16 -4.11
N VAL A 94 -35.28 4.22 -4.66
CA VAL A 94 -36.56 4.75 -4.22
C VAL A 94 -37.46 5.04 -5.40
N TYR A 95 -38.78 4.85 -5.23
CA TYR A 95 -39.77 5.40 -6.15
C TYR A 95 -39.81 6.92 -5.97
N ALA A 96 -40.06 7.62 -7.05
CA ALA A 96 -40.21 9.06 -7.05
C ALA A 96 -41.24 9.57 -8.01
N ARG A 97 -41.82 10.73 -7.70
CA ARG A 97 -42.72 11.44 -8.62
C ARG A 97 -42.22 12.85 -8.88
N LEU A 98 -42.58 13.37 -10.02
CA LEU A 98 -42.22 14.73 -10.41
C LEU A 98 -43.10 15.75 -9.69
N ILE A 99 -42.47 16.74 -9.04
CA ILE A 99 -43.19 17.91 -8.51
C ILE A 99 -43.08 19.07 -9.50
N ARG A 100 -41.86 19.41 -9.93
CA ARG A 100 -41.65 20.58 -10.79
C ARG A 100 -40.37 20.42 -11.64
N ILE A 101 -40.40 21.03 -12.80
CA ILE A 101 -39.23 21.19 -13.68
C ILE A 101 -38.88 22.67 -13.70
N MET A 102 -37.59 22.96 -13.58
CA MET A 102 -37.03 24.32 -13.61
C MET A 102 -35.92 24.35 -14.67
N ASP A 103 -36.13 25.19 -15.71
CA ASP A 103 -35.15 25.42 -16.76
C ASP A 103 -34.06 26.37 -16.22
N MET A 104 -32.79 26.05 -16.43
CA MET A 104 -31.67 26.93 -16.04
C MET A 104 -31.53 28.05 -17.08
N PRO A 105 -31.43 29.33 -16.63
CA PRO A 105 -31.18 30.45 -17.55
C PRO A 105 -29.75 30.34 -18.09
N GLY A 106 -29.57 30.06 -19.38
CA GLY A 106 -28.30 30.14 -20.10
C GLY A 106 -27.76 28.86 -20.72
N ASP A 107 -28.08 27.68 -20.23
CA ASP A 107 -27.68 26.42 -20.83
C ASP A 107 -28.90 25.52 -21.13
N ARG A 108 -29.17 25.29 -22.41
CA ARG A 108 -30.31 24.44 -22.87
C ARG A 108 -30.01 22.92 -22.75
N SER A 109 -28.83 22.55 -22.25
CA SER A 109 -28.41 21.17 -22.14
C SER A 109 -28.72 20.55 -20.77
N GLU A 110 -29.01 21.35 -19.74
CA GLU A 110 -29.25 20.90 -18.38
C GLU A 110 -30.59 21.40 -17.84
N VAL A 111 -31.29 20.53 -17.09
CA VAL A 111 -32.62 20.81 -16.52
C VAL A 111 -32.59 20.40 -15.04
N THR A 112 -33.06 21.26 -14.15
CA THR A 112 -33.29 20.91 -12.74
C THR A 112 -34.68 20.35 -12.55
N VAL A 113 -34.78 19.14 -12.04
CA VAL A 113 -36.01 18.43 -11.76
C VAL A 113 -36.19 18.27 -10.26
N ILE A 114 -37.34 18.69 -9.75
CA ILE A 114 -37.69 18.51 -8.34
C ILE A 114 -38.51 17.24 -8.23
N LEU A 115 -37.95 16.23 -7.55
CA LEU A 115 -38.59 14.96 -7.31
C LEU A 115 -38.98 14.79 -5.85
N GLN A 116 -40.12 14.21 -5.59
CA GLN A 116 -40.52 13.72 -4.27
C GLN A 116 -40.25 12.22 -4.24
N ALA A 117 -39.40 11.78 -3.29
CA ALA A 117 -39.14 10.39 -3.07
C ALA A 117 -40.32 9.75 -2.32
N LEU A 118 -40.67 8.55 -2.73
CA LEU A 118 -41.76 7.73 -2.20
C LEU A 118 -41.16 6.52 -1.44
N GLY A 119 -41.81 5.35 -1.53
CA GLY A 119 -41.30 4.12 -0.92
C GLY A 119 -39.97 3.59 -1.51
N LYS A 120 -39.32 2.69 -0.82
CA LYS A 120 -38.12 1.99 -1.25
C LYS A 120 -38.42 0.92 -2.30
N CYS A 121 -37.44 0.68 -3.17
CA CYS A 121 -37.56 -0.38 -4.16
C CYS A 121 -36.23 -1.11 -4.38
N HIS A 122 -36.33 -2.36 -4.79
CA HIS A 122 -35.21 -3.19 -5.24
C HIS A 122 -35.24 -3.30 -6.76
N LEU A 123 -34.07 -3.23 -7.39
CA LEU A 123 -33.91 -3.40 -8.83
C LEU A 123 -33.75 -4.89 -9.17
N GLU A 124 -34.73 -5.47 -9.89
CA GLU A 124 -34.67 -6.87 -10.32
C GLU A 124 -33.98 -7.02 -11.67
N SER A 125 -34.37 -6.16 -12.62
CA SER A 125 -33.81 -6.20 -13.98
C SER A 125 -33.77 -4.82 -14.61
N LEU A 126 -32.85 -4.66 -15.57
CA LEU A 126 -32.80 -3.48 -16.45
C LEU A 126 -33.17 -3.90 -17.86
N ASP A 127 -34.44 -3.64 -18.25
CA ASP A 127 -35.05 -4.22 -19.44
C ASP A 127 -34.81 -3.41 -20.71
N GLY A 128 -34.46 -2.12 -20.59
CA GLY A 128 -34.21 -1.26 -21.73
C GLY A 128 -33.37 -0.03 -21.41
N LEU A 129 -32.50 0.35 -22.36
CA LEU A 129 -31.57 1.48 -22.23
C LEU A 129 -32.01 2.70 -23.08
N LYS A 130 -32.86 2.52 -24.08
CA LYS A 130 -33.33 3.56 -25.02
C LYS A 130 -34.85 3.56 -25.12
N PRO A 131 -35.53 4.75 -25.24
CA PRO A 131 -34.96 6.11 -25.23
C PRO A 131 -34.54 6.63 -23.86
N TYR A 132 -34.89 5.94 -22.79
CA TYR A 132 -34.49 6.11 -21.38
C TYR A 132 -34.47 4.73 -20.72
N TYR A 133 -33.89 4.67 -19.54
CA TYR A 133 -33.78 3.42 -18.80
C TYR A 133 -35.14 2.93 -18.31
N LYS A 134 -35.38 1.63 -18.46
CA LYS A 134 -36.56 0.93 -17.95
C LYS A 134 -36.12 -0.34 -17.25
N GLY A 135 -36.85 -0.75 -16.24
CA GLY A 135 -36.56 -2.00 -15.54
C GLY A 135 -37.68 -2.44 -14.64
N THR A 136 -37.59 -3.64 -14.17
CA THR A 136 -38.55 -4.23 -13.22
C THR A 136 -38.00 -4.01 -11.80
N THR A 137 -38.86 -3.59 -10.89
CA THR A 137 -38.51 -3.29 -9.51
C THR A 137 -39.55 -3.90 -8.58
N THR A 138 -39.12 -4.31 -7.39
CA THR A 138 -39.98 -4.82 -6.32
C THR A 138 -40.00 -3.79 -5.17
N SER A 139 -41.18 -3.52 -4.59
CA SER A 139 -41.25 -2.63 -3.43
C SER A 139 -40.65 -3.29 -2.18
N ILE A 140 -39.93 -2.50 -1.41
CA ILE A 140 -39.36 -2.91 -0.11
C ILE A 140 -40.25 -2.29 0.99
N GLU A 141 -40.81 -3.14 1.84
CA GLU A 141 -41.59 -2.67 2.99
C GLU A 141 -40.64 -2.20 4.09
N GLU A 142 -40.91 -1.01 4.65
CA GLU A 142 -40.13 -0.48 5.77
C GLU A 142 -40.80 -0.88 7.09
N VAL A 143 -39.99 -1.31 8.05
CA VAL A 143 -40.46 -1.65 9.40
C VAL A 143 -40.60 -0.36 10.19
N MET A 144 -41.87 -0.01 10.49
CA MET A 144 -42.19 1.16 11.26
C MET A 144 -41.94 0.94 12.77
N PRO A 145 -41.42 1.98 13.45
CA PRO A 145 -41.18 1.92 14.88
C PRO A 145 -42.49 2.04 15.66
N ASP A 146 -42.47 1.64 16.90
CA ASP A 146 -43.53 2.02 17.83
C ASP A 146 -43.32 3.49 18.27
N PHE A 147 -44.04 4.41 17.63
CA PHE A 147 -43.93 5.85 17.89
C PHE A 147 -44.23 6.27 19.33
N LYS A 148 -44.84 5.40 20.12
CA LYS A 148 -45.19 5.65 21.54
C LYS A 148 -44.17 5.06 22.49
N SER A 149 -43.24 4.26 22.03
CA SER A 149 -42.24 3.66 22.89
C SER A 149 -41.29 4.75 23.44
N LYS A 150 -40.92 4.63 24.70
CA LYS A 150 -39.98 5.57 25.35
C LYS A 150 -38.61 5.49 24.70
N GLU A 151 -38.26 4.34 24.17
CA GLU A 151 -36.98 4.06 23.48
C GLU A 151 -36.91 4.84 22.18
N PHE A 152 -37.94 4.77 21.32
CA PHE A 152 -38.00 5.51 20.08
C PHE A 152 -38.00 7.03 20.27
N ILE A 153 -38.80 7.54 21.24
CA ILE A 153 -38.85 8.96 21.59
C ILE A 153 -37.45 9.47 22.02
N SER A 154 -36.75 8.69 22.84
CA SER A 154 -35.39 9.01 23.29
C SER A 154 -34.40 8.96 22.12
N LEU A 155 -34.55 7.98 21.21
CA LEU A 155 -33.72 7.83 20.03
C LEU A 155 -33.88 9.04 19.09
N MET A 156 -35.12 9.50 18.86
CA MET A 156 -35.38 10.69 18.03
C MET A 156 -34.89 11.97 18.67
N ALA A 157 -35.01 12.12 19.99
CA ALA A 157 -34.44 13.26 20.69
C ALA A 157 -32.90 13.30 20.58
N ASN A 158 -32.24 12.15 20.67
CA ASN A 158 -30.81 12.02 20.47
C ASN A 158 -30.41 12.34 19.02
N LEU A 159 -31.16 11.85 18.03
CA LEU A 159 -30.91 12.19 16.63
C LEU A 159 -30.98 13.70 16.41
N LYS A 160 -32.01 14.38 16.92
CA LYS A 160 -32.19 15.84 16.82
C LYS A 160 -30.99 16.58 17.46
N SER A 161 -30.65 16.24 18.70
CA SER A 161 -29.55 16.90 19.43
C SER A 161 -28.20 16.70 18.76
N THR A 162 -27.89 15.48 18.35
CA THR A 162 -26.61 15.16 17.69
C THR A 162 -26.52 15.81 16.31
N THR A 163 -27.64 15.91 15.58
CA THR A 163 -27.64 16.59 14.27
C THR A 163 -27.44 18.10 14.43
N VAL A 164 -28.05 18.72 15.46
CA VAL A 164 -27.79 20.15 15.77
C VAL A 164 -26.32 20.38 16.15
N GLU A 165 -25.73 19.49 16.93
CA GLU A 165 -24.31 19.56 17.27
C GLU A 165 -23.42 19.43 16.03
N TYR A 166 -23.74 18.48 15.14
CA TYR A 166 -23.03 18.30 13.86
C TYR A 166 -23.07 19.58 13.01
N ILE A 167 -24.25 20.19 12.86
CA ILE A 167 -24.43 21.43 12.07
C ILE A 167 -23.62 22.57 12.68
N LYS A 168 -23.64 22.75 14.01
CA LYS A 168 -22.87 23.79 14.70
C LYS A 168 -21.36 23.65 14.58
N LYS A 169 -20.85 22.42 14.47
CA LYS A 169 -19.40 22.15 14.35
C LYS A 169 -18.92 22.14 12.91
N ASN A 170 -19.82 22.14 11.94
CA ASN A 170 -19.49 22.07 10.51
C ASN A 170 -19.66 23.42 9.84
N ASP A 171 -18.56 24.15 9.65
CA ASP A 171 -18.53 25.47 9.00
C ASP A 171 -19.05 25.47 7.53
N ASP A 172 -19.15 24.32 6.90
CA ASP A 172 -19.64 24.17 5.52
C ASP A 172 -21.17 24.01 5.43
N MET A 173 -21.86 23.90 6.57
CA MET A 173 -23.34 23.77 6.62
C MET A 173 -24.00 25.13 6.84
N PRO A 174 -25.05 25.47 6.06
CA PRO A 174 -25.79 26.69 6.26
C PRO A 174 -26.59 26.68 7.57
N ASP A 175 -26.72 27.81 8.24
CA ASP A 175 -27.51 27.96 9.48
C ASP A 175 -29.00 27.65 9.28
N GLU A 176 -29.51 27.83 8.06
CA GLU A 176 -30.88 27.48 7.67
C GLU A 176 -31.21 25.99 7.84
N SER A 177 -30.18 25.13 7.82
CA SER A 177 -30.33 23.67 8.05
C SER A 177 -30.84 23.36 9.45
N GLN A 178 -30.48 24.15 10.46
CA GLN A 178 -30.96 24.00 11.83
C GLN A 178 -32.44 24.39 11.93
N PHE A 179 -32.85 25.43 11.20
CA PHE A 179 -34.25 25.86 11.17
C PHE A 179 -35.15 24.82 10.49
N ALA A 180 -34.66 24.20 9.43
CA ALA A 180 -35.40 23.12 8.76
C ALA A 180 -35.67 21.92 9.70
N LEU A 181 -34.70 21.53 10.54
CA LEU A 181 -34.86 20.44 11.51
C LEU A 181 -35.95 20.67 12.55
N THR A 182 -36.13 21.93 12.97
CA THR A 182 -37.12 22.27 14.01
C THR A 182 -38.55 22.27 13.49
N ASN A 183 -38.73 22.41 12.19
CA ASN A 183 -40.07 22.53 11.56
C ASN A 183 -40.60 21.21 11.01
N ILE A 184 -39.86 20.10 11.15
CA ILE A 184 -40.30 18.78 10.70
C ILE A 184 -41.05 18.09 11.83
N ASN A 185 -42.34 17.88 11.67
CA ASN A 185 -43.22 17.27 12.68
C ASN A 185 -43.20 15.74 12.62
N ASN A 186 -42.93 15.16 11.45
CA ASN A 186 -42.92 13.70 11.27
C ASN A 186 -41.54 13.10 11.51
N ASP A 187 -41.42 12.17 12.47
CA ASP A 187 -40.16 11.58 12.90
C ASP A 187 -39.47 10.74 11.80
N VAL A 188 -40.23 10.04 10.96
CA VAL A 188 -39.68 9.25 9.83
C VAL A 188 -39.10 10.17 8.75
N VAL A 189 -39.83 11.25 8.42
CA VAL A 189 -39.36 12.26 7.47
C VAL A 189 -38.14 12.97 8.01
N LEU A 190 -38.10 13.26 9.31
CA LEU A 190 -36.95 13.86 9.95
C LEU A 190 -35.70 12.97 9.84
N ALA A 191 -35.84 11.69 10.18
CA ALA A 191 -34.72 10.74 10.08
C ALA A 191 -34.19 10.68 8.64
N ASN A 192 -35.09 10.55 7.65
CA ASN A 192 -34.73 10.52 6.24
C ASN A 192 -34.14 11.85 5.74
N PHE A 193 -34.61 12.99 6.26
CA PHE A 193 -34.07 14.30 5.98
C PHE A 193 -32.63 14.45 6.47
N VAL A 194 -32.33 13.96 7.67
CA VAL A 194 -30.94 13.94 8.20
C VAL A 194 -30.05 13.07 7.32
N CYS A 195 -30.48 11.87 6.96
CA CYS A 195 -29.71 10.99 6.07
C CYS A 195 -29.42 11.65 4.71
N ALA A 196 -30.37 12.39 4.18
CA ALA A 196 -30.26 13.03 2.85
C ALA A 196 -29.33 14.26 2.87
N ASN A 197 -29.47 15.15 3.87
CA ASN A 197 -28.87 16.48 3.88
C ASN A 197 -27.52 16.59 4.61
N MET A 198 -27.19 15.67 5.51
CA MET A 198 -25.87 15.69 6.13
C MET A 198 -24.79 15.27 5.12
N MET A 199 -23.57 15.79 5.30
CA MET A 199 -22.44 15.57 4.39
C MET A 199 -21.82 14.18 4.59
N PHE A 200 -22.60 13.13 4.39
CA PHE A 200 -22.14 11.76 4.39
C PHE A 200 -21.66 11.33 3.00
N SER A 201 -20.74 10.39 2.95
CA SER A 201 -20.33 9.74 1.71
C SER A 201 -21.50 8.94 1.09
N VAL A 202 -21.47 8.73 -0.23
CA VAL A 202 -22.48 7.90 -0.92
C VAL A 202 -22.58 6.53 -0.28
N LYS A 203 -21.46 5.93 0.11
CA LYS A 203 -21.44 4.63 0.77
C LYS A 203 -22.17 4.62 2.11
N GLU A 204 -22.00 5.66 2.93
CA GLU A 204 -22.72 5.80 4.19
C GLU A 204 -24.21 6.04 3.97
N LYS A 205 -24.57 6.91 3.00
CA LYS A 205 -25.98 7.14 2.64
C LYS A 205 -26.66 5.88 2.11
N MET A 206 -25.95 5.08 1.30
CA MET A 206 -26.51 3.82 0.82
C MET A 206 -26.72 2.81 1.94
N ALA A 207 -25.77 2.69 2.87
CA ALA A 207 -25.95 1.83 4.04
C ALA A 207 -27.18 2.25 4.89
N MET A 208 -27.42 3.56 5.02
CA MET A 208 -28.63 4.05 5.71
C MET A 208 -29.91 3.74 4.93
N LEU A 209 -29.88 3.84 3.58
CA LEU A 209 -31.05 3.53 2.74
C LEU A 209 -31.35 2.03 2.70
N GLU A 210 -30.33 1.18 2.73
CA GLU A 210 -30.48 -0.28 2.71
C GLU A 210 -31.13 -0.83 3.99
N GLU A 211 -31.00 -0.12 5.12
CA GLU A 211 -31.70 -0.51 6.36
C GLU A 211 -33.22 -0.40 6.21
N ASN A 212 -33.91 -1.52 6.48
CA ASN A 212 -35.37 -1.59 6.35
C ASN A 212 -36.08 -1.15 7.62
N SER A 213 -35.46 -1.28 8.79
CA SER A 213 -35.99 -0.76 10.05
C SER A 213 -35.64 0.73 10.18
N ILE A 214 -36.63 1.56 10.46
CA ILE A 214 -36.41 3.00 10.73
C ILE A 214 -35.52 3.20 11.96
N GLU A 215 -35.69 2.40 13.00
CA GLU A 215 -34.86 2.47 14.22
C GLU A 215 -33.39 2.16 13.92
N GLU A 216 -33.11 1.07 13.21
CA GLU A 216 -31.75 0.71 12.84
C GLU A 216 -31.10 1.77 11.91
N ARG A 217 -31.89 2.32 10.98
CA ARG A 217 -31.42 3.45 10.15
C ARG A 217 -31.00 4.64 11.00
N ILE A 218 -31.72 4.98 12.05
CA ILE A 218 -31.39 6.07 12.96
C ILE A 218 -30.10 5.73 13.73
N TYR A 219 -29.91 4.48 14.19
CA TYR A 219 -28.67 4.06 14.84
C TYR A 219 -27.45 4.18 13.90
N VAL A 220 -27.60 3.74 12.65
CA VAL A 220 -26.54 3.89 11.63
C VAL A 220 -26.23 5.37 11.40
N THR A 221 -27.27 6.22 11.33
CA THR A 221 -27.13 7.67 11.14
C THR A 221 -26.44 8.33 12.33
N LEU A 222 -26.82 8.00 13.57
CA LEU A 222 -26.17 8.50 14.77
C LEU A 222 -24.70 8.11 14.86
N ARG A 223 -24.37 6.89 14.45
CA ARG A 223 -22.98 6.42 14.40
C ARG A 223 -22.15 7.25 13.41
N ALA A 224 -22.72 7.55 12.23
CA ALA A 224 -22.07 8.37 11.23
C ALA A 224 -21.90 9.83 11.71
N LEU A 225 -22.91 10.42 12.34
CA LEU A 225 -22.87 11.77 12.93
C LEU A 225 -21.79 11.86 14.02
N ASN A 226 -21.78 10.94 14.98
CA ASN A 226 -20.81 10.95 16.07
C ASN A 226 -19.36 10.80 15.56
N LYS A 227 -19.15 9.94 14.56
CA LYS A 227 -17.84 9.80 13.90
C LYS A 227 -17.41 11.11 13.25
N ALA A 228 -18.31 11.78 12.56
CA ALA A 228 -18.02 13.05 11.90
C ALA A 228 -17.74 14.17 12.94
N ILE A 229 -18.51 14.24 14.03
CA ILE A 229 -18.30 15.18 15.13
C ILE A 229 -16.92 15.00 15.75
N GLN A 230 -16.51 13.76 16.04
CA GLN A 230 -15.16 13.47 16.55
C GLN A 230 -14.05 13.94 15.60
N LEU A 231 -14.24 13.77 14.30
CA LEU A 231 -13.28 14.27 13.29
C LEU A 231 -13.21 15.81 13.28
N PHE A 232 -14.33 16.50 13.47
CA PHE A 232 -14.34 17.97 13.60
C PHE A 232 -13.62 18.42 14.87
N ASP A 233 -13.82 17.75 16.00
CA ASP A 233 -13.15 18.09 17.27
C ASP A 233 -11.63 17.92 17.15
N ILE A 234 -11.16 16.87 16.51
CA ILE A 234 -9.74 16.64 16.23
C ILE A 234 -9.21 17.77 15.29
N ARG A 235 -9.93 18.09 14.24
CA ARG A 235 -9.56 19.14 13.28
C ARG A 235 -9.48 20.50 13.94
N ASN A 236 -10.44 20.85 14.79
CA ASN A 236 -10.47 22.11 15.52
C ASN A 236 -9.36 22.18 16.56
N SER A 237 -9.09 21.10 17.31
CA SER A 237 -7.98 21.07 18.27
C SER A 237 -6.60 21.24 17.61
N ILE A 238 -6.42 20.71 16.38
CA ILE A 238 -5.20 20.93 15.60
C ILE A 238 -5.13 22.40 15.13
N ARG A 239 -6.25 22.98 14.71
CA ARG A 239 -6.35 24.35 14.25
C ARG A 239 -6.10 25.37 15.38
N ASP A 240 -6.62 25.08 16.57
CA ASP A 240 -6.44 25.93 17.75
C ASP A 240 -4.99 25.90 18.23
N LYS A 241 -4.34 24.73 18.29
CA LYS A 241 -2.90 24.61 18.56
C LYS A 241 -2.06 25.37 17.53
N THR A 242 -2.40 25.23 16.25
CA THR A 242 -1.69 25.97 15.19
C THR A 242 -1.90 27.48 15.30
N ARG A 243 -3.04 27.92 15.83
CA ARG A 243 -3.35 29.33 16.03
C ARG A 243 -2.64 29.90 17.27
N GLU A 244 -2.57 29.14 18.36
CA GLU A 244 -1.78 29.49 19.55
C GLU A 244 -0.29 29.58 19.20
N ASP A 245 0.26 28.65 18.44
CA ASP A 245 1.66 28.68 17.95
C ASP A 245 1.91 29.91 17.03
N LEU A 246 0.93 30.30 16.21
CA LEU A 246 1.00 31.48 15.35
C LEU A 246 0.87 32.78 16.16
N ASP A 247 0.02 32.85 17.18
CA ASP A 247 -0.16 33.99 18.05
C ASP A 247 1.08 34.21 18.95
N GLU A 248 1.74 33.13 19.42
CA GLU A 248 3.03 33.23 20.13
C GLU A 248 4.13 33.76 19.20
N GLN A 249 4.22 33.23 17.97
CA GLN A 249 5.17 33.74 16.97
C GLN A 249 4.89 35.18 16.57
N GLN A 250 3.62 35.60 16.44
CA GLN A 250 3.27 36.98 16.18
C GLN A 250 3.59 37.89 17.36
N LYS A 251 3.42 37.43 18.59
CA LYS A 251 3.75 38.18 19.79
C LYS A 251 5.26 38.37 19.96
N GLU A 252 6.04 37.33 19.67
CA GLU A 252 7.50 37.36 19.65
C GLU A 252 8.00 38.26 18.51
N TYR A 253 7.38 38.19 17.33
CA TYR A 253 7.63 39.08 16.21
C TYR A 253 7.30 40.56 16.54
N PHE A 254 6.17 40.83 17.24
CA PHE A 254 5.76 42.17 17.64
C PHE A 254 6.72 42.75 18.67
N LEU A 255 7.18 42.00 19.62
CA LEU A 255 8.22 42.39 20.60
C LEU A 255 9.56 42.67 19.91
N GLN A 256 9.97 41.83 18.97
CA GLN A 256 11.17 42.07 18.16
C GLN A 256 11.04 43.34 17.30
N GLN A 257 9.84 43.63 16.80
CA GLN A 257 9.57 44.81 16.02
C GLN A 257 9.55 46.11 16.87
N GLN A 258 9.05 46.03 18.11
CA GLN A 258 9.17 47.15 19.06
C GLN A 258 10.64 47.44 19.41
N ILE A 259 11.44 46.41 19.65
CA ILE A 259 12.89 46.57 19.86
C ILE A 259 13.57 47.18 18.63
N LYS A 260 13.11 46.84 17.42
CA LYS A 260 13.62 47.36 16.15
C LYS A 260 13.24 48.83 15.94
N ASN A 261 11.99 49.21 16.25
CA ASN A 261 11.53 50.58 16.17
C ASN A 261 12.26 51.52 17.16
N ILE A 262 12.49 51.06 18.38
CA ILE A 262 13.29 51.77 19.39
C ILE A 262 14.75 51.94 18.92
N LYS A 263 15.30 50.94 18.22
CA LYS A 263 16.65 51.05 17.63
C LYS A 263 16.70 51.98 16.40
N GLN A 264 15.61 52.12 15.66
CA GLN A 264 15.52 53.09 14.53
C GLN A 264 15.37 54.53 15.01
N GLU A 265 14.64 54.78 16.11
CA GLU A 265 14.53 56.14 16.72
C GLU A 265 15.84 56.60 17.35
N LEU A 266 16.76 55.68 17.65
CA LEU A 266 18.10 56.01 18.18
C LEU A 266 19.16 56.27 17.10
N GLY A 267 18.76 56.51 15.82
CA GLY A 267 19.65 57.11 14.80
C GLY A 267 20.71 56.19 14.24
N GLY A 268 20.34 55.04 13.69
CA GLY A 268 21.27 54.13 13.02
C GLY A 268 21.01 53.98 11.54
N ASN A 269 21.82 54.62 10.74
CA ASN A 269 21.89 54.51 9.28
C ASN A 269 22.13 53.08 8.79
N ASP A 270 21.38 52.63 7.78
CA ASP A 270 21.74 51.79 6.62
C ASP A 270 22.50 50.44 6.78
N ASN A 271 22.52 49.82 7.95
CA ASN A 271 23.27 48.57 8.16
C ASN A 271 22.48 47.61 9.07
N SER A 272 21.41 47.01 8.58
CA SER A 272 20.81 45.91 9.35
C SER A 272 21.86 44.82 9.61
N PRO A 273 21.98 44.32 10.83
CA PRO A 273 22.98 43.28 11.19
C PRO A 273 22.89 42.05 10.26
N GLU A 274 21.68 41.74 9.80
CA GLU A 274 21.36 40.62 8.91
C GLU A 274 21.99 40.79 7.51
N LYS A 275 21.93 42.01 6.95
CA LYS A 275 22.56 42.33 5.65
C LYS A 275 24.09 42.25 5.70
N LYS A 276 24.67 42.74 6.80
CA LYS A 276 26.11 42.67 7.04
C LYS A 276 26.54 41.19 7.15
N ASP A 277 25.81 40.43 7.90
CA ASP A 277 26.07 38.95 8.07
C ASP A 277 25.99 38.21 6.73
N LEU A 278 24.96 38.53 5.91
CA LEU A 278 24.82 37.94 4.57
C LEU A 278 25.99 38.35 3.65
N ARG A 279 26.45 39.62 3.67
CA ARG A 279 27.60 40.07 2.89
C ARG A 279 28.92 39.41 3.33
N ILE A 280 29.09 39.21 4.63
CA ILE A 280 30.28 38.50 5.17
C ILE A 280 30.26 37.04 4.77
N LYS A 281 29.14 36.37 4.96
CA LYS A 281 28.97 34.96 4.59
C LYS A 281 29.11 34.77 3.08
N ALA A 282 28.58 35.66 2.27
CA ALA A 282 28.70 35.61 0.82
C ALA A 282 30.14 35.71 0.32
N LYS A 283 30.97 36.53 0.96
CA LYS A 283 32.39 36.67 0.59
C LYS A 283 33.22 35.41 0.87
N THR A 284 32.78 34.56 1.78
CA THR A 284 33.46 33.31 2.10
C THR A 284 33.05 32.14 1.21
N LYS A 285 31.98 32.28 0.42
CA LYS A 285 31.45 31.24 -0.45
C LYS A 285 32.19 31.19 -1.81
N LYS A 286 32.38 29.98 -2.29
CA LYS A 286 33.01 29.69 -3.61
C LYS A 286 31.92 29.44 -4.64
N TRP A 287 31.06 30.39 -4.87
CA TRP A 287 30.02 30.23 -5.88
C TRP A 287 30.48 30.54 -7.30
N PRO A 288 29.78 30.00 -8.32
CA PRO A 288 29.97 30.41 -9.71
C PRO A 288 29.65 31.89 -9.91
N ASP A 289 30.34 32.54 -10.85
CA ASP A 289 30.16 33.97 -11.11
C ASP A 289 28.73 34.39 -11.42
N ALA A 290 27.95 33.53 -12.11
CA ALA A 290 26.54 33.78 -12.40
C ALA A 290 25.71 33.85 -11.12
N ILE A 291 25.94 32.92 -10.21
CA ILE A 291 25.22 32.86 -8.92
C ILE A 291 25.60 34.04 -8.02
N ALA A 292 26.89 34.37 -7.99
CA ALA A 292 27.37 35.55 -7.27
C ALA A 292 26.68 36.82 -7.76
N LYS A 293 26.58 37.02 -9.08
CA LYS A 293 25.88 38.15 -9.69
C LYS A 293 24.42 38.18 -9.29
N THR A 294 23.72 37.08 -9.37
CA THR A 294 22.31 36.95 -8.96
C THR A 294 22.16 37.32 -7.47
N PHE A 295 23.02 36.75 -6.60
CA PHE A 295 22.96 37.03 -5.17
C PHE A 295 23.15 38.52 -4.88
N TYR A 296 24.17 39.21 -5.45
CA TYR A 296 24.40 40.61 -5.19
C TYR A 296 23.29 41.49 -5.77
N SER A 297 22.77 41.17 -6.96
CA SER A 297 21.61 41.86 -7.55
C SER A 297 20.36 41.76 -6.66
N GLU A 298 20.06 40.56 -6.15
CA GLU A 298 18.92 40.31 -5.27
C GLU A 298 19.14 40.93 -3.87
N LEU A 299 20.40 41.06 -3.42
CA LEU A 299 20.75 41.78 -2.20
C LEU A 299 20.56 43.31 -2.35
N GLU A 300 20.87 43.90 -3.53
CA GLU A 300 20.57 45.30 -3.85
C GLU A 300 19.05 45.53 -3.92
N ARG A 301 18.30 44.58 -4.47
CA ARG A 301 16.83 44.62 -4.46
C ARG A 301 16.26 44.65 -3.06
N LEU A 302 16.88 43.94 -2.11
CA LEU A 302 16.48 43.93 -0.72
C LEU A 302 16.56 45.36 -0.10
N ASP A 303 17.47 46.20 -0.61
CA ASP A 303 17.62 47.60 -0.16
C ASP A 303 16.44 48.48 -0.61
N MET A 304 15.74 48.07 -1.67
CA MET A 304 14.55 48.81 -2.20
C MET A 304 13.26 48.46 -1.45
N TYR A 305 13.22 47.35 -0.71
CA TYR A 305 12.01 46.97 0.03
C TYR A 305 11.95 47.60 1.40
N ASN A 306 10.75 47.96 1.83
CA ASN A 306 10.51 48.43 3.19
C ASN A 306 10.76 47.25 4.17
N PRO A 307 11.61 47.39 5.18
CA PRO A 307 11.89 46.33 6.16
C PRO A 307 10.66 45.74 6.86
N ASN A 308 9.56 46.48 6.90
CA ASN A 308 8.31 46.03 7.50
C ASN A 308 7.34 45.37 6.49
N SER A 309 7.71 45.24 5.23
CA SER A 309 6.88 44.58 4.22
C SER A 309 7.05 43.07 4.23
N PRO A 310 6.00 42.30 3.94
CA PRO A 310 6.12 40.85 3.75
C PRO A 310 7.15 40.44 2.68
N ASP A 311 7.27 41.29 1.62
CA ASP A 311 8.22 41.04 0.51
C ASP A 311 9.67 41.09 0.98
N TYR A 312 10.00 41.97 1.94
CA TYR A 312 11.32 42.02 2.56
C TYR A 312 11.68 40.70 3.23
N SER A 313 10.76 40.14 4.00
CA SER A 313 10.96 38.86 4.71
C SER A 313 11.13 37.70 3.75
N VAL A 314 10.34 37.66 2.66
CA VAL A 314 10.45 36.67 1.60
C VAL A 314 11.82 36.76 0.91
N GLN A 315 12.24 37.99 0.55
CA GLN A 315 13.51 38.21 -0.14
C GLN A 315 14.71 37.92 0.77
N LEU A 316 14.62 38.28 2.03
CA LEU A 316 15.66 38.00 3.04
C LEU A 316 15.82 36.49 3.22
N ASN A 317 14.71 35.73 3.34
CA ASN A 317 14.73 34.30 3.46
C ASN A 317 15.34 33.64 2.22
N TYR A 318 14.98 34.11 1.03
CA TYR A 318 15.55 33.64 -0.23
C TYR A 318 17.10 33.79 -0.23
N LEU A 319 17.62 34.97 0.11
CA LEU A 319 19.05 35.23 0.21
C LEU A 319 19.73 34.37 1.26
N GLN A 320 19.07 34.13 2.39
CA GLN A 320 19.58 33.23 3.42
C GLN A 320 19.66 31.79 2.94
N GLN A 321 18.69 31.32 2.16
CA GLN A 321 18.72 29.97 1.57
C GLN A 321 19.87 29.82 0.56
N LEU A 322 20.11 30.81 -0.30
CA LEU A 322 21.23 30.83 -1.22
C LEU A 322 22.59 30.72 -0.51
N VAL A 323 22.78 31.49 0.56
CA VAL A 323 24.04 31.51 1.34
C VAL A 323 24.25 30.23 2.13
N LYS A 324 23.16 29.59 2.59
CA LYS A 324 23.26 28.32 3.34
C LYS A 324 23.74 27.14 2.48
N LEU A 325 23.61 27.22 1.17
CA LEU A 325 24.07 26.15 0.29
C LEU A 325 25.61 26.02 0.28
N PRO A 326 26.13 24.80 0.20
CA PRO A 326 27.59 24.55 0.23
C PRO A 326 28.24 24.75 -1.17
N TRP A 327 28.10 25.93 -1.74
CA TRP A 327 28.66 26.26 -3.06
C TRP A 327 30.18 26.00 -3.11
N GLY A 328 30.58 25.06 -4.00
CA GLY A 328 31.99 24.72 -4.17
C GLY A 328 32.68 24.12 -2.93
N GLU A 329 31.89 23.71 -1.93
CA GLU A 329 32.41 23.03 -0.74
C GLU A 329 32.31 21.50 -0.95
N TYR A 330 33.46 20.86 -1.13
CA TYR A 330 33.56 19.42 -1.37
C TYR A 330 34.33 18.74 -0.23
N THR A 331 33.89 17.54 0.14
CA THR A 331 34.66 16.64 1.01
C THR A 331 35.72 15.93 0.17
N GLU A 332 36.91 15.71 0.71
CA GLU A 332 37.95 14.94 0.04
C GLU A 332 37.58 13.45 -0.02
N ASP A 333 37.59 12.90 -1.21
CA ASP A 333 37.23 11.51 -1.45
C ASP A 333 38.35 10.55 -1.05
N ASN A 334 37.98 9.51 -0.33
CA ASN A 334 38.85 8.38 -0.08
C ASN A 334 38.38 7.17 -0.90
N LEU A 335 39.05 6.93 -2.04
CA LEU A 335 38.74 5.79 -2.92
C LEU A 335 39.67 4.59 -2.67
N SER A 336 40.01 4.32 -1.40
CA SER A 336 40.75 3.13 -1.03
C SER A 336 39.85 1.90 -0.98
N LEU A 337 40.00 0.99 -1.96
CA LEU A 337 39.17 -0.22 -2.05
C LEU A 337 39.34 -1.15 -0.84
N SER A 338 40.57 -1.27 -0.32
CA SER A 338 40.83 -2.08 0.88
C SER A 338 40.14 -1.53 2.14
N ARG A 339 40.02 -0.20 2.25
CA ARG A 339 39.24 0.44 3.31
C ARG A 339 37.75 0.23 3.10
N ALA A 340 37.27 0.40 1.87
CA ALA A 340 35.87 0.21 1.54
C ALA A 340 35.42 -1.23 1.85
N GLN A 341 36.21 -2.21 1.43
CA GLN A 341 35.97 -3.62 1.76
C GLN A 341 35.91 -3.86 3.26
N LYS A 342 36.88 -3.32 4.03
CA LYS A 342 36.92 -3.49 5.47
C LYS A 342 35.67 -2.91 6.17
N ILE A 343 35.20 -1.74 5.74
CA ILE A 343 33.97 -1.12 6.30
C ILE A 343 32.75 -1.94 5.92
N LEU A 344 32.61 -2.36 4.66
CA LEU A 344 31.52 -3.20 4.21
C LEU A 344 31.47 -4.53 4.96
N ASP A 345 32.62 -5.16 5.22
CA ASP A 345 32.70 -6.42 5.97
C ASP A 345 32.43 -6.25 7.47
N GLN A 346 32.79 -5.10 8.01
CA GLN A 346 32.49 -4.75 9.39
C GLN A 346 31.01 -4.50 9.64
N ASP A 347 30.35 -3.76 8.72
CA ASP A 347 28.99 -3.31 8.91
C ASP A 347 27.95 -4.31 8.39
N HIS A 348 28.31 -5.15 7.42
CA HIS A 348 27.40 -6.08 6.76
C HIS A 348 27.95 -7.50 6.73
N TYR A 349 27.23 -8.41 7.35
CA TYR A 349 27.58 -9.84 7.32
C TYR A 349 27.02 -10.49 6.04
N GLY A 350 27.82 -11.30 5.36
CA GLY A 350 27.45 -11.94 4.10
C GLY A 350 27.39 -10.94 2.93
N MET A 351 26.50 -11.17 1.97
CA MET A 351 26.30 -10.32 0.78
C MET A 351 27.54 -10.14 -0.11
N GLU A 352 28.36 -11.18 -0.24
CA GLU A 352 29.65 -11.08 -0.94
C GLU A 352 29.51 -10.52 -2.36
N LYS A 353 28.50 -10.98 -3.14
CA LYS A 353 28.22 -10.49 -4.50
C LYS A 353 27.87 -9.00 -4.51
N VAL A 354 27.09 -8.54 -3.54
CA VAL A 354 26.68 -7.12 -3.44
C VAL A 354 27.90 -6.25 -3.11
N LYS A 355 28.72 -6.69 -2.17
CA LYS A 355 29.96 -5.99 -1.80
C LYS A 355 30.92 -5.92 -2.97
N GLU A 356 31.10 -7.02 -3.70
CA GLU A 356 31.96 -7.08 -4.89
C GLU A 356 31.49 -6.08 -5.95
N ARG A 357 30.18 -6.05 -6.27
CA ARG A 357 29.62 -5.07 -7.21
C ARG A 357 29.81 -3.62 -6.75
N ILE A 358 29.67 -3.35 -5.46
CA ILE A 358 29.95 -2.02 -4.91
C ILE A 358 31.43 -1.67 -5.07
N LEU A 359 32.34 -2.62 -4.80
CA LEU A 359 33.78 -2.40 -4.97
C LEU A 359 34.16 -2.22 -6.45
N GLU A 360 33.57 -2.96 -7.37
CA GLU A 360 33.71 -2.77 -8.82
C GLU A 360 33.32 -1.34 -9.21
N TYR A 361 32.13 -0.89 -8.78
CA TYR A 361 31.66 0.47 -9.03
C TYR A 361 32.61 1.53 -8.48
N LEU A 362 33.06 1.38 -7.23
CA LEU A 362 34.05 2.29 -6.63
C LEU A 362 35.40 2.27 -7.37
N SER A 363 35.75 1.13 -7.94
CA SER A 363 36.97 0.99 -8.75
C SER A 363 36.87 1.79 -10.05
N VAL A 364 35.72 1.74 -10.72
CA VAL A 364 35.46 2.54 -11.92
C VAL A 364 35.52 4.04 -11.60
N LEU A 365 34.88 4.47 -10.49
CA LEU A 365 34.96 5.86 -10.03
C LEU A 365 36.41 6.31 -9.77
N LYS A 366 37.21 5.44 -9.17
CA LYS A 366 38.62 5.72 -8.90
C LYS A 366 39.45 5.90 -10.18
N LEU A 367 39.16 5.10 -11.21
CA LEU A 367 39.90 5.13 -12.47
C LEU A 367 39.48 6.28 -13.40
N ARG A 368 38.16 6.56 -13.44
CA ARG A 368 37.63 7.63 -14.31
C ARG A 368 37.76 9.02 -13.71
N GLY A 369 37.67 9.14 -12.40
CA GLY A 369 37.70 10.43 -11.70
C GLY A 369 36.41 11.27 -11.89
N ASP A 370 35.39 10.74 -12.59
CA ASP A 370 34.07 11.37 -12.77
C ASP A 370 32.94 10.43 -12.37
N LEU A 371 31.74 11.00 -12.07
CA LEU A 371 30.53 10.27 -11.66
C LEU A 371 29.55 10.02 -12.83
N LYS A 372 30.04 10.00 -14.06
CA LYS A 372 29.22 9.70 -15.26
C LYS A 372 28.88 8.21 -15.39
N SER A 373 28.84 7.48 -14.32
CA SER A 373 28.42 6.08 -14.27
C SER A 373 26.92 5.98 -13.95
N PRO A 374 26.27 4.87 -14.36
CA PRO A 374 24.88 4.62 -13.96
C PRO A 374 24.73 4.70 -12.43
N ILE A 375 23.54 5.06 -11.98
CA ILE A 375 23.23 5.18 -10.57
C ILE A 375 23.02 3.79 -9.99
N ILE A 376 23.57 3.53 -8.81
CA ILE A 376 23.33 2.26 -8.11
C ILE A 376 21.90 2.21 -7.62
N CYS A 377 21.15 1.16 -7.98
CA CYS A 377 19.86 0.82 -7.40
C CYS A 377 19.96 -0.48 -6.61
N LEU A 378 19.86 -0.38 -5.29
CA LEU A 378 19.82 -1.54 -4.40
C LEU A 378 18.39 -2.08 -4.34
N TYR A 379 18.13 -3.20 -4.98
CA TYR A 379 16.82 -3.83 -5.08
C TYR A 379 16.76 -5.09 -4.21
N GLY A 380 15.62 -5.31 -3.56
CA GLY A 380 15.38 -6.54 -2.79
C GLY A 380 14.32 -6.37 -1.70
N PRO A 381 14.04 -7.43 -0.92
CA PRO A 381 12.99 -7.40 0.09
C PRO A 381 13.28 -6.37 1.19
N PRO A 382 12.24 -5.95 1.95
CA PRO A 382 12.42 -5.01 3.04
C PRO A 382 13.25 -5.62 4.19
N GLY A 383 14.06 -4.76 4.85
CA GLY A 383 14.82 -5.15 6.04
C GLY A 383 16.14 -5.88 5.77
N VAL A 384 16.60 -5.97 4.52
CA VAL A 384 17.90 -6.58 4.18
C VAL A 384 19.10 -5.63 4.29
N GLY A 385 18.91 -4.38 4.71
CA GLY A 385 20.01 -3.46 4.93
C GLY A 385 20.38 -2.57 3.74
N LYS A 386 19.52 -2.43 2.71
CA LYS A 386 19.79 -1.57 1.54
C LYS A 386 20.19 -0.14 1.89
N THR A 387 19.44 0.49 2.77
CA THR A 387 19.71 1.88 3.21
C THR A 387 20.98 1.99 4.05
N SER A 388 21.32 0.97 4.85
CA SER A 388 22.56 0.93 5.63
C SER A 388 23.79 0.70 4.74
N LEU A 389 23.69 -0.07 3.65
CA LEU A 389 24.75 -0.19 2.65
C LEU A 389 25.15 1.17 2.08
N GLY A 390 24.18 2.01 1.75
CA GLY A 390 24.44 3.37 1.29
C GLY A 390 25.17 4.23 2.32
N LYS A 391 24.87 4.05 3.61
CA LYS A 391 25.61 4.73 4.70
C LYS A 391 27.06 4.25 4.79
N SER A 392 27.28 2.94 4.69
CA SER A 392 28.63 2.36 4.73
C SER A 392 29.47 2.76 3.52
N ILE A 393 28.86 2.92 2.33
CA ILE A 393 29.51 3.48 1.13
C ILE A 393 29.95 4.93 1.42
N ALA A 394 29.07 5.76 2.00
CA ALA A 394 29.42 7.14 2.34
C ALA A 394 30.59 7.20 3.34
N GLU A 395 30.61 6.33 4.34
CA GLU A 395 31.69 6.22 5.32
C GLU A 395 33.01 5.76 4.67
N ALA A 396 32.92 4.78 3.79
CA ALA A 396 34.07 4.28 3.03
C ALA A 396 34.73 5.39 2.21
N MET A 397 33.92 6.20 1.53
CA MET A 397 34.38 7.34 0.72
C MET A 397 34.74 8.59 1.54
N LYS A 398 34.45 8.62 2.84
CA LYS A 398 34.54 9.81 3.71
C LYS A 398 33.65 10.96 3.26
N ARG A 399 32.57 10.69 2.54
CA ARG A 399 31.58 11.67 2.11
C ARG A 399 30.49 11.86 3.17
N LYS A 400 29.86 13.02 3.16
CA LYS A 400 28.64 13.24 3.94
C LYS A 400 27.49 12.37 3.44
N TYR A 401 26.65 11.92 4.33
CA TYR A 401 25.51 11.05 4.05
C TYR A 401 24.20 11.82 4.14
N VAL A 402 23.33 11.68 3.16
CA VAL A 402 21.99 12.24 3.15
C VAL A 402 20.99 11.18 2.71
N ARG A 403 19.84 11.15 3.33
CA ARG A 403 18.73 10.25 2.96
C ARG A 403 17.47 11.05 2.71
N MET A 404 16.80 10.77 1.59
CA MET A 404 15.49 11.27 1.25
C MET A 404 14.58 10.08 0.93
N SER A 405 13.46 9.94 1.66
CA SER A 405 12.43 8.97 1.32
C SER A 405 11.55 9.56 0.22
N LEU A 406 11.33 8.78 -0.83
CA LEU A 406 10.44 9.10 -1.95
C LEU A 406 9.02 8.55 -1.76
N GLY A 407 8.83 7.69 -0.74
CA GLY A 407 7.50 7.21 -0.36
C GLY A 407 6.61 8.36 0.10
N GLY A 408 5.51 8.57 -0.62
CA GLY A 408 4.56 9.65 -0.33
C GLY A 408 4.85 10.98 -1.03
N VAL A 409 5.80 11.03 -1.97
CA VAL A 409 5.99 12.18 -2.87
C VAL A 409 4.96 12.10 -3.99
N HIS A 410 4.08 13.10 -4.05
CA HIS A 410 2.97 13.16 -5.01
C HIS A 410 3.01 14.40 -5.90
N ASP A 411 3.92 15.34 -5.64
CA ASP A 411 4.03 16.61 -6.33
C ASP A 411 5.46 16.84 -6.80
N GLU A 412 5.62 17.24 -8.06
CA GLU A 412 6.90 17.61 -8.65
C GLU A 412 7.58 18.74 -7.87
N SER A 413 6.81 19.68 -7.34
CA SER A 413 7.30 20.81 -6.55
C SER A 413 7.99 20.39 -5.24
N GLU A 414 7.70 19.19 -4.71
CA GLU A 414 8.46 18.66 -3.58
C GLU A 414 9.93 18.40 -3.94
N ILE A 415 10.23 18.04 -5.20
CA ILE A 415 11.58 17.76 -5.67
C ILE A 415 12.27 19.03 -6.13
N ARG A 416 11.59 19.82 -6.98
CA ARG A 416 12.12 21.05 -7.62
C ARG A 416 11.82 22.34 -6.86
N GLY A 417 11.06 22.30 -5.77
CA GLY A 417 10.64 23.48 -5.05
C GLY A 417 9.46 24.22 -5.68
N HIS A 418 8.86 25.09 -4.90
CA HIS A 418 7.76 25.96 -5.31
C HIS A 418 8.31 27.29 -5.83
N ARG A 419 7.67 27.92 -6.79
CA ARG A 419 8.07 29.25 -7.24
C ARG A 419 8.04 30.25 -6.07
N LYS A 420 9.11 31.06 -5.95
CA LYS A 420 9.33 32.01 -4.82
C LYS A 420 8.21 33.03 -4.61
N THR A 421 7.35 33.23 -5.61
CA THR A 421 6.21 34.16 -5.55
C THR A 421 5.03 33.68 -4.73
N TYR A 422 4.97 32.41 -4.36
CA TYR A 422 3.88 31.87 -3.55
C TYR A 422 4.17 32.07 -2.05
N ILE A 423 3.14 32.42 -1.28
CA ILE A 423 3.24 32.48 0.19
C ILE A 423 3.53 31.06 0.71
N GLY A 424 4.58 30.93 1.51
CA GLY A 424 5.00 29.62 2.02
C GLY A 424 5.87 28.79 1.05
N ALA A 425 6.31 29.36 -0.07
CA ALA A 425 7.23 28.71 -0.99
C ALA A 425 8.52 28.26 -0.30
N MET A 426 9.01 27.09 -0.68
CA MET A 426 10.21 26.50 -0.12
C MET A 426 11.06 25.83 -1.22
N PRO A 427 12.40 25.78 -1.04
CA PRO A 427 13.25 24.97 -1.91
C PRO A 427 12.83 23.51 -1.96
N GLY A 428 13.15 22.83 -3.05
CA GLY A 428 12.93 21.41 -3.20
C GLY A 428 13.67 20.57 -2.16
N ARG A 429 13.20 19.35 -1.97
CA ARG A 429 13.78 18.41 -0.98
C ARG A 429 15.22 18.05 -1.34
N ILE A 430 15.59 18.03 -2.62
CA ILE A 430 16.99 17.80 -3.08
C ILE A 430 17.87 18.92 -2.52
N ILE A 431 17.56 20.17 -2.79
CA ILE A 431 18.32 21.33 -2.35
C ILE A 431 18.38 21.43 -0.83
N LYS A 432 17.27 21.22 -0.13
CA LYS A 432 17.24 21.19 1.33
C LYS A 432 18.16 20.09 1.90
N SER A 433 18.23 18.96 1.23
CA SER A 433 19.07 17.85 1.66
C SER A 433 20.55 18.12 1.43
N ILE A 434 20.92 18.74 0.32
CA ILE A 434 22.30 19.22 0.06
C ILE A 434 22.70 20.27 1.09
N GLN A 435 21.82 21.21 1.40
CA GLN A 435 22.02 22.21 2.43
C GLN A 435 22.28 21.58 3.81
N LYS A 436 21.49 20.57 4.18
CA LYS A 436 21.68 19.80 5.43
C LYS A 436 23.00 19.01 5.45
N ALA A 437 23.44 18.51 4.30
CA ALA A 437 24.72 17.82 4.19
C ALA A 437 25.92 18.75 4.44
N GLY A 438 25.81 20.03 4.07
CA GLY A 438 26.91 20.98 4.15
C GLY A 438 28.08 20.67 3.23
N SER A 439 27.84 19.92 2.15
CA SER A 439 28.80 19.56 1.12
C SER A 439 28.10 19.37 -0.21
N SER A 440 28.75 19.74 -1.32
CA SER A 440 28.21 19.58 -2.68
C SER A 440 28.47 18.20 -3.28
N ASN A 441 29.18 17.31 -2.61
CA ASN A 441 29.45 15.94 -3.06
C ASN A 441 29.03 14.86 -2.03
N PRO A 442 27.83 14.93 -1.42
CA PRO A 442 27.42 13.89 -0.52
C PRO A 442 27.10 12.57 -1.25
N VAL A 443 27.00 11.48 -0.50
CA VAL A 443 26.26 10.29 -0.92
C VAL A 443 24.81 10.51 -0.58
N PHE A 444 23.96 10.50 -1.60
CA PHE A 444 22.56 10.82 -1.49
C PHE A 444 21.70 9.56 -1.72
N ILE A 445 21.03 9.12 -0.67
CA ILE A 445 20.16 7.95 -0.75
C ILE A 445 18.72 8.38 -1.09
N LEU A 446 18.23 7.89 -2.21
CA LEU A 446 16.85 7.99 -2.65
C LEU A 446 16.12 6.70 -2.23
N ASP A 447 15.50 6.74 -1.06
CA ASP A 447 14.91 5.56 -0.46
C ASP A 447 13.47 5.35 -0.94
N GLU A 448 13.11 4.10 -1.24
CA GLU A 448 11.79 3.70 -1.73
C GLU A 448 11.39 4.38 -3.06
N ILE A 449 12.28 4.34 -4.06
CA ILE A 449 12.00 4.90 -5.38
C ILE A 449 10.83 4.20 -6.10
N ASP A 450 10.55 2.97 -5.75
CA ASP A 450 9.41 2.15 -6.19
C ASP A 450 8.05 2.68 -5.68
N LYS A 451 8.04 3.64 -4.75
CA LYS A 451 6.83 4.25 -4.19
C LYS A 451 6.48 5.61 -4.81
N VAL A 452 7.25 6.06 -5.77
CA VAL A 452 6.97 7.32 -6.48
C VAL A 452 5.70 7.15 -7.32
N THR A 453 4.72 8.04 -7.10
CA THR A 453 3.49 8.05 -7.88
C THR A 453 3.70 8.62 -9.26
N GLN A 454 3.05 7.99 -10.27
CA GLN A 454 3.06 8.46 -11.65
C GLN A 454 1.78 9.25 -11.95
N ASN A 455 1.86 10.21 -12.88
CA ASN A 455 0.71 10.94 -13.45
C ASN A 455 -0.22 11.57 -12.40
N THR A 456 0.31 12.42 -11.54
CA THR A 456 -0.50 13.22 -10.64
C THR A 456 -0.98 14.51 -11.31
N ILE A 457 -2.10 15.07 -10.80
CA ILE A 457 -2.68 16.34 -11.30
C ILE A 457 -1.69 17.52 -11.15
N ASN A 458 -0.72 17.40 -10.23
CA ASN A 458 0.24 18.47 -9.89
C ASN A 458 1.63 18.27 -10.50
N GLY A 459 1.74 17.56 -11.62
CA GLY A 459 3.02 17.26 -12.27
C GLY A 459 3.48 15.82 -12.04
N ASP A 460 4.59 15.46 -12.66
CA ASP A 460 5.17 14.11 -12.57
C ASP A 460 6.50 14.12 -11.80
N PRO A 461 6.51 13.65 -10.53
CA PRO A 461 7.74 13.53 -9.74
C PRO A 461 8.82 12.68 -10.42
N SER A 462 8.41 11.70 -11.26
CA SER A 462 9.36 10.85 -11.99
C SER A 462 10.16 11.64 -13.01
N SER A 463 9.54 12.61 -13.67
CA SER A 463 10.21 13.51 -14.64
C SER A 463 11.24 14.40 -13.94
N ALA A 464 10.91 14.92 -12.75
CA ALA A 464 11.89 15.69 -11.96
C ALA A 464 13.07 14.83 -11.50
N LEU A 465 12.82 13.56 -11.14
CA LEU A 465 13.89 12.63 -10.79
C LEU A 465 14.78 12.26 -11.98
N LEU A 466 14.23 12.20 -13.20
CA LEU A 466 15.04 11.96 -14.39
C LEU A 466 16.11 13.04 -14.57
N GLU A 467 15.77 14.32 -14.38
CA GLU A 467 16.75 15.40 -14.45
C GLU A 467 17.82 15.31 -13.35
N VAL A 468 17.42 14.96 -12.13
CA VAL A 468 18.36 14.76 -10.99
C VAL A 468 19.32 13.60 -11.24
N LEU A 469 18.81 12.52 -11.85
CA LEU A 469 19.53 11.26 -12.00
C LEU A 469 20.24 11.11 -13.35
N ASP A 470 19.99 11.98 -14.29
CA ASP A 470 20.66 11.95 -15.59
C ASP A 470 22.03 12.66 -15.49
N PRO A 471 23.16 11.95 -15.67
CA PRO A 471 24.49 12.55 -15.61
C PRO A 471 24.75 13.65 -16.67
N GLU A 472 23.92 13.70 -17.72
CA GLU A 472 24.03 14.73 -18.76
C GLU A 472 23.30 16.01 -18.39
N GLN A 473 22.28 15.93 -17.52
CA GLN A 473 21.41 17.05 -17.14
C GLN A 473 21.64 17.53 -15.70
N ASN A 474 22.11 16.68 -14.80
CA ASN A 474 22.22 16.97 -13.38
C ASN A 474 23.27 18.06 -13.01
N ASN A 475 24.11 18.44 -13.95
CA ASN A 475 25.06 19.56 -13.77
C ASN A 475 24.38 20.93 -13.75
N ALA A 476 23.11 21.02 -14.19
CA ALA A 476 22.31 22.21 -14.26
C ALA A 476 20.90 21.97 -13.68
N PHE A 477 20.80 21.30 -12.50
CA PHE A 477 19.53 21.06 -11.85
C PHE A 477 18.87 22.38 -11.42
N HIS A 478 17.69 22.66 -11.97
CA HIS A 478 16.95 23.89 -11.69
C HIS A 478 15.97 23.70 -10.54
N ASP A 479 16.17 24.50 -9.45
CA ASP A 479 15.21 24.58 -8.36
C ASP A 479 14.32 25.84 -8.54
N ASN A 480 13.01 25.63 -8.60
CA ASN A 480 12.03 26.71 -8.85
C ASN A 480 12.00 27.79 -7.77
N TYR A 481 12.40 27.47 -6.52
CA TYR A 481 12.46 28.45 -5.44
C TYR A 481 13.73 29.28 -5.53
N LEU A 482 14.86 28.65 -5.77
CA LEU A 482 16.14 29.31 -5.89
C LEU A 482 16.26 30.09 -7.20
N ASP A 483 15.55 29.65 -8.25
CA ASP A 483 15.56 30.25 -9.59
C ASP A 483 16.99 30.35 -10.16
N VAL A 484 17.81 29.36 -9.81
CA VAL A 484 19.20 29.19 -10.26
C VAL A 484 19.52 27.70 -10.37
N ASP A 485 20.45 27.39 -11.25
CA ASP A 485 20.92 26.03 -11.44
C ASP A 485 21.93 25.62 -10.37
N TYR A 486 21.81 24.39 -9.89
CA TYR A 486 22.73 23.79 -8.93
C TYR A 486 23.40 22.55 -9.54
N ASP A 487 24.73 22.50 -9.48
CA ASP A 487 25.50 21.36 -10.00
C ASP A 487 25.44 20.16 -9.06
N LEU A 488 24.71 19.12 -9.46
CA LEU A 488 24.59 17.83 -8.79
C LEU A 488 25.55 16.78 -9.35
N SER A 489 26.39 17.10 -10.35
CA SER A 489 27.23 16.12 -11.06
C SER A 489 28.24 15.40 -10.16
N LYS A 490 28.57 15.96 -8.98
CA LYS A 490 29.48 15.36 -7.99
C LYS A 490 28.77 14.65 -6.86
N VAL A 491 27.45 14.63 -6.84
CA VAL A 491 26.64 13.90 -5.88
C VAL A 491 26.59 12.42 -6.29
N LEU A 492 26.90 11.52 -5.38
CA LEU A 492 26.71 10.09 -5.62
C LEU A 492 25.28 9.70 -5.20
N PHE A 493 24.41 9.48 -6.18
CA PHE A 493 23.07 9.02 -5.92
C PHE A 493 23.03 7.48 -5.81
N ILE A 494 22.35 6.99 -4.80
CA ILE A 494 22.05 5.57 -4.60
C ILE A 494 20.56 5.44 -4.36
N ALA A 495 19.86 4.70 -5.21
CA ALA A 495 18.44 4.41 -5.05
C ALA A 495 18.22 3.10 -4.27
N THR A 496 17.11 2.98 -3.55
CA THR A 496 16.65 1.71 -2.99
C THR A 496 15.25 1.41 -3.46
N ALA A 497 14.97 0.15 -3.77
CA ALA A 497 13.67 -0.33 -4.22
C ALA A 497 13.33 -1.69 -3.59
N ASN A 498 12.04 -1.96 -3.41
CA ASN A 498 11.55 -3.28 -3.03
C ASN A 498 10.91 -4.01 -4.22
N ASP A 499 10.38 -3.28 -5.20
CA ASP A 499 9.77 -3.80 -6.42
C ASP A 499 10.22 -2.97 -7.64
N LEU A 500 10.80 -3.64 -8.63
CA LEU A 500 11.25 -2.98 -9.86
C LEU A 500 10.10 -2.70 -10.84
N ASN A 501 9.01 -3.47 -10.77
CA ASN A 501 7.90 -3.36 -11.72
C ASN A 501 7.13 -2.03 -11.59
N THR A 502 7.21 -1.39 -10.44
CA THR A 502 6.55 -0.11 -10.17
C THR A 502 7.39 1.10 -10.57
N ILE A 503 8.67 0.89 -10.88
CA ILE A 503 9.59 1.96 -11.29
C ILE A 503 9.41 2.24 -12.79
N PRO A 504 9.28 3.51 -13.21
CA PRO A 504 9.24 3.88 -14.62
C PRO A 504 10.47 3.38 -15.38
N ARG A 505 10.26 2.80 -16.56
CA ARG A 505 11.34 2.29 -17.41
C ARG A 505 12.44 3.32 -17.68
N PRO A 506 12.16 4.61 -17.97
CA PRO A 506 13.21 5.60 -18.20
C PRO A 506 14.13 5.83 -17.00
N LEU A 507 13.63 5.62 -15.77
CA LEU A 507 14.47 5.65 -14.56
C LEU A 507 15.30 4.38 -14.44
N LEU A 508 14.71 3.21 -14.70
CA LEU A 508 15.42 1.92 -14.65
C LEU A 508 16.59 1.86 -15.63
N ASP A 509 16.42 2.40 -16.84
CA ASP A 509 17.44 2.43 -17.88
C ASP A 509 18.70 3.22 -17.48
N ARG A 510 18.60 4.09 -16.47
CA ARG A 510 19.72 4.89 -15.92
C ARG A 510 20.34 4.28 -14.67
N MET A 511 19.85 3.13 -14.24
CA MET A 511 20.26 2.50 -12.99
C MET A 511 21.02 1.20 -13.23
N GLU A 512 22.09 1.02 -12.49
CA GLU A 512 22.72 -0.28 -12.31
C GLU A 512 22.04 -1.00 -11.14
N ILE A 513 21.30 -2.06 -11.46
CA ILE A 513 20.52 -2.80 -10.49
C ILE A 513 21.42 -3.82 -9.76
N ILE A 514 21.54 -3.68 -8.46
CA ILE A 514 22.22 -4.63 -7.58
C ILE A 514 21.17 -5.31 -6.70
N GLU A 515 20.96 -6.61 -6.94
CA GLU A 515 20.03 -7.39 -6.15
C GLU A 515 20.62 -7.72 -4.78
N VAL A 516 19.90 -7.33 -3.74
CA VAL A 516 20.18 -7.64 -2.34
C VAL A 516 19.19 -8.71 -1.89
N SER A 517 19.60 -9.95 -1.92
CA SER A 517 18.75 -11.09 -1.53
C SER A 517 18.45 -11.09 -0.02
N GLY A 518 17.43 -11.85 0.37
CA GLY A 518 17.13 -12.10 1.78
C GLY A 518 18.24 -12.89 2.50
N TYR A 519 18.22 -12.83 3.81
CA TYR A 519 19.16 -13.58 4.67
C TYR A 519 18.60 -14.95 5.03
N ILE A 520 19.48 -15.91 5.10
CA ILE A 520 19.18 -17.22 5.67
C ILE A 520 19.23 -17.19 7.21
N THR A 521 18.71 -18.25 7.85
CA THR A 521 18.64 -18.32 9.33
C THR A 521 20.00 -18.17 9.97
N GLU A 522 21.05 -18.80 9.42
CA GLU A 522 22.43 -18.72 9.90
C GLU A 522 23.00 -17.30 9.79
N GLU A 523 22.75 -16.63 8.66
CA GLU A 523 23.17 -15.23 8.46
C GLU A 523 22.42 -14.30 9.43
N LYS A 524 21.11 -14.50 9.61
CA LYS A 524 20.32 -13.73 10.59
C LYS A 524 20.82 -13.90 12.01
N ILE A 525 21.24 -15.11 12.40
CA ILE A 525 21.84 -15.37 13.72
C ILE A 525 23.15 -14.59 13.89
N GLU A 526 24.01 -14.60 12.88
CA GLU A 526 25.28 -13.87 12.95
C GLU A 526 25.07 -12.34 12.94
N ILE A 527 24.13 -11.85 12.11
CA ILE A 527 23.73 -10.43 12.11
C ILE A 527 23.15 -10.04 13.47
N ALA A 528 22.29 -10.88 14.06
CA ALA A 528 21.74 -10.64 15.38
C ALA A 528 22.83 -10.50 16.43
N LYS A 529 23.81 -11.41 16.47
CA LYS A 529 24.89 -11.40 17.44
C LYS A 529 25.84 -10.22 17.28
N ARG A 530 26.22 -9.91 16.02
CA ARG A 530 27.24 -8.89 15.75
C ARG A 530 26.70 -7.46 15.78
N HIS A 531 25.44 -7.27 15.36
CA HIS A 531 24.88 -5.95 15.11
C HIS A 531 23.62 -5.65 15.93
N LEU A 532 22.58 -6.55 15.86
CA LEU A 532 21.28 -6.19 16.45
C LEU A 532 21.33 -6.23 17.99
N VAL A 533 21.86 -7.31 18.59
CA VAL A 533 21.91 -7.45 20.05
C VAL A 533 22.77 -6.34 20.70
N PRO A 534 23.99 -6.01 20.23
CA PRO A 534 24.74 -4.89 20.77
C PRO A 534 24.02 -3.55 20.67
N ARG A 535 23.43 -3.26 19.52
CA ARG A 535 22.68 -2.02 19.30
C ARG A 535 21.45 -1.91 20.22
N GLU A 536 20.71 -3.01 20.38
CA GLU A 536 19.54 -3.00 21.25
C GLU A 536 19.88 -2.97 22.75
N LEU A 537 21.05 -3.48 23.14
CA LEU A 537 21.59 -3.28 24.50
C LEU A 537 21.83 -1.80 24.77
N GLU A 538 22.47 -1.09 23.84
CA GLU A 538 22.74 0.34 23.93
C GLU A 538 21.40 1.14 23.94
N ASN A 539 20.48 0.85 23.02
CA ASN A 539 19.19 1.51 22.94
C ASN A 539 18.32 1.37 24.20
N THR A 540 18.48 0.27 24.93
CA THR A 540 17.72 -0.02 26.15
C THR A 540 18.46 0.30 27.43
N GLY A 541 19.72 0.77 27.35
CA GLY A 541 20.57 1.10 28.51
C GLY A 541 21.06 -0.13 29.30
N LEU A 542 20.93 -1.32 28.71
CA LEU A 542 21.40 -2.58 29.33
C LEU A 542 22.88 -2.89 29.07
N ASP A 543 23.56 -2.10 28.25
CA ASP A 543 24.97 -2.26 27.88
C ASP A 543 25.94 -2.06 29.08
N SER A 544 25.58 -1.18 30.00
CA SER A 544 26.32 -0.85 31.19
C SER A 544 26.13 -1.83 32.35
N ILE A 545 25.18 -2.75 32.26
CA ILE A 545 24.78 -3.66 33.32
C ILE A 545 25.64 -4.93 33.30
N LYS A 546 26.08 -5.38 34.51
CA LYS A 546 26.82 -6.63 34.64
C LYS A 546 25.99 -7.64 35.47
N PRO A 547 25.94 -8.92 35.03
CA PRO A 547 26.55 -9.50 33.83
C PRO A 547 25.85 -9.08 32.55
N LYS A 548 26.59 -8.94 31.43
CA LYS A 548 26.06 -8.50 30.14
C LYS A 548 25.04 -9.49 29.58
N VAL A 549 23.90 -8.98 29.14
CA VAL A 549 22.85 -9.79 28.54
C VAL A 549 23.30 -10.36 27.19
N SER A 550 23.06 -11.63 26.98
CA SER A 550 23.40 -12.33 25.75
C SER A 550 22.33 -13.34 25.36
N PHE A 551 22.15 -13.56 24.07
CA PHE A 551 21.27 -14.60 23.52
C PHE A 551 22.10 -15.80 23.10
N ASN A 552 21.68 -16.99 23.47
CA ASN A 552 22.32 -18.19 22.93
C ASN A 552 21.88 -18.42 21.47
N LYS A 553 22.62 -19.25 20.72
CA LYS A 553 22.32 -19.52 19.30
C LYS A 553 20.93 -20.12 19.14
N ALA A 554 20.54 -21.07 19.99
CA ALA A 554 19.23 -21.73 19.91
C ALA A 554 18.07 -20.76 20.19
N ALA A 555 18.24 -19.79 21.09
CA ALA A 555 17.22 -18.77 21.34
C ALA A 555 17.04 -17.87 20.11
N LEU A 556 18.12 -17.40 19.49
CA LEU A 556 18.04 -16.62 18.25
C LEU A 556 17.38 -17.41 17.11
N GLU A 557 17.72 -18.69 16.96
CA GLU A 557 17.12 -19.59 15.98
C GLU A 557 15.60 -19.70 16.18
N ILE A 558 15.14 -19.89 17.41
CA ILE A 558 13.71 -19.93 17.74
C ILE A 558 13.03 -18.57 17.47
N ILE A 559 13.68 -17.44 17.80
CA ILE A 559 13.12 -16.13 17.48
C ILE A 559 12.92 -15.99 15.97
N ILE A 560 13.92 -16.36 15.18
CA ILE A 560 13.88 -16.28 13.72
C ILE A 560 12.80 -17.20 13.13
N GLU A 561 12.69 -18.44 13.60
CA GLU A 561 11.80 -19.45 13.02
C GLU A 561 10.36 -19.35 13.52
N ARG A 562 10.13 -18.89 14.77
CA ARG A 562 8.80 -18.97 15.41
C ARG A 562 8.20 -17.62 15.76
N TYR A 563 8.98 -16.54 15.77
CA TYR A 563 8.48 -15.20 16.12
C TYR A 563 8.63 -14.20 14.98
N THR A 564 9.32 -14.58 13.88
CA THR A 564 9.46 -13.73 12.71
C THR A 564 9.15 -14.51 11.43
N ARG A 565 8.58 -13.81 10.45
CA ARG A 565 8.35 -14.32 9.09
C ARG A 565 8.76 -13.20 8.12
N GLU A 566 10.03 -13.15 7.75
CA GLU A 566 10.58 -12.11 6.89
C GLU A 566 11.87 -12.56 6.20
N SER A 567 12.16 -12.01 5.02
CA SER A 567 13.45 -12.22 4.33
C SER A 567 14.58 -11.43 4.96
N GLY A 568 14.30 -10.26 5.52
CA GLY A 568 15.26 -9.38 6.20
C GLY A 568 15.42 -9.69 7.69
N VAL A 569 15.81 -8.65 8.45
CA VAL A 569 16.05 -8.72 9.91
C VAL A 569 15.26 -7.66 10.69
N ARG A 570 14.29 -6.97 10.07
CA ARG A 570 13.55 -5.87 10.72
C ARG A 570 12.60 -6.36 11.81
N GLN A 571 11.92 -7.48 11.59
CA GLN A 571 11.06 -8.09 12.61
C GLN A 571 11.92 -8.74 13.69
N LEU A 572 13.03 -9.38 13.31
CA LEU A 572 14.01 -9.94 14.25
C LEU A 572 14.51 -8.86 15.21
N GLU A 573 14.90 -7.71 14.70
CA GLU A 573 15.30 -6.56 15.50
C GLU A 573 14.18 -6.14 16.47
N LYS A 574 12.93 -6.03 16.00
CA LYS A 574 11.79 -5.71 16.85
C LYS A 574 11.55 -6.73 17.95
N GLN A 575 11.73 -8.03 17.67
CA GLN A 575 11.57 -9.07 18.70
C GLN A 575 12.72 -9.03 19.73
N ILE A 576 13.96 -8.82 19.28
CA ILE A 576 15.10 -8.63 20.18
C ILE A 576 14.86 -7.39 21.06
N ASN A 577 14.45 -6.26 20.47
CA ASN A 577 14.11 -5.05 21.22
C ASN A 577 12.98 -5.30 22.24
N LYS A 578 11.93 -6.03 21.85
CA LYS A 578 10.83 -6.39 22.76
C LYS A 578 11.32 -7.19 23.95
N ALA A 579 12.21 -8.19 23.74
CA ALA A 579 12.82 -8.97 24.80
C ALA A 579 13.69 -8.10 25.72
N MET A 580 14.51 -7.22 25.14
CA MET A 580 15.39 -6.31 25.91
C MET A 580 14.57 -5.31 26.74
N ARG A 581 13.51 -4.72 26.17
CA ARG A 581 12.62 -3.82 26.92
C ARG A 581 11.92 -4.53 28.07
N LYS A 582 11.53 -5.80 27.89
CA LYS A 582 10.93 -6.58 28.96
C LYS A 582 11.93 -6.85 30.09
N LEU A 583 13.20 -7.13 29.74
CA LEU A 583 14.29 -7.29 30.71
C LEU A 583 14.58 -5.98 31.45
N ALA A 584 14.65 -4.86 30.73
CA ALA A 584 14.83 -3.53 31.34
C ALA A 584 13.69 -3.19 32.30
N PHE A 585 12.45 -3.52 31.93
CA PHE A 585 11.28 -3.34 32.82
C PHE A 585 11.39 -4.19 34.08
N LEU A 586 11.79 -5.48 33.96
CA LEU A 586 11.94 -6.37 35.11
C LEU A 586 13.06 -5.89 36.04
N LEU A 587 14.18 -5.49 35.48
CA LEU A 587 15.29 -4.90 36.24
C LEU A 587 14.87 -3.62 36.97
N ALA A 588 14.17 -2.72 36.32
CA ALA A 588 13.69 -1.46 36.91
C ALA A 588 12.66 -1.69 38.02
N ARG A 589 11.87 -2.75 37.92
CA ARG A 589 10.85 -3.09 38.90
C ARG A 589 11.44 -3.84 40.11
N ASP A 590 12.25 -4.85 39.86
CA ASP A 590 12.66 -5.84 40.86
C ASP A 590 14.09 -5.55 41.41
N GLY A 591 14.85 -4.63 40.74
CA GLY A 591 16.22 -4.25 41.13
C GLY A 591 17.29 -5.24 40.72
N GLU A 592 16.91 -6.42 40.24
CA GLU A 592 17.85 -7.48 39.84
C GLU A 592 17.56 -7.95 38.42
N MET A 593 18.59 -8.36 37.71
CA MET A 593 18.49 -8.89 36.35
C MET A 593 18.04 -10.36 36.43
N PRO A 594 16.85 -10.72 35.93
CA PRO A 594 16.37 -12.09 36.02
C PRO A 594 17.17 -13.08 35.18
N TYR A 595 17.68 -12.64 34.04
CA TYR A 595 18.41 -13.48 33.08
C TYR A 595 19.57 -12.72 32.46
N SER A 596 20.78 -13.21 32.56
CA SER A 596 21.93 -12.67 31.83
C SER A 596 22.17 -13.42 30.51
N LYS A 597 21.74 -14.67 30.45
CA LYS A 597 21.82 -15.48 29.23
C LYS A 597 20.44 -15.99 28.86
N ILE A 598 19.94 -15.50 27.73
CA ILE A 598 18.60 -15.87 27.22
C ILE A 598 18.73 -17.17 26.45
N THR A 599 18.02 -18.19 26.94
CA THR A 599 17.89 -19.52 26.32
C THR A 599 16.46 -19.71 25.78
N PRO A 600 16.15 -20.78 25.07
CA PRO A 600 14.80 -21.09 24.61
C PRO A 600 13.70 -21.06 25.68
N THR A 601 14.05 -21.40 26.92
CA THR A 601 13.09 -21.49 28.03
C THR A 601 12.59 -20.11 28.50
N GLU A 602 13.42 -19.09 28.44
CA GLU A 602 13.06 -17.73 28.86
C GLU A 602 12.29 -16.95 27.80
N LEU A 603 12.34 -17.41 26.54
CA LEU A 603 11.73 -16.68 25.41
C LEU A 603 10.21 -16.50 25.55
N GLU A 604 9.48 -17.53 25.97
CA GLU A 604 8.03 -17.41 26.16
C GLU A 604 7.66 -16.41 27.25
N GLY A 605 8.45 -16.32 28.29
CA GLY A 605 8.29 -15.31 29.35
C GLY A 605 8.53 -13.89 28.86
N LEU A 606 9.45 -13.71 27.91
CA LEU A 606 9.83 -12.40 27.37
C LEU A 606 8.98 -11.98 26.19
N LEU A 607 8.68 -12.88 25.25
CA LEU A 607 8.03 -12.59 23.97
C LEU A 607 6.57 -13.02 23.91
N GLY A 608 6.12 -13.93 24.79
CA GLY A 608 4.85 -14.62 24.75
C GLY A 608 4.92 -15.90 23.91
N LYS A 609 3.77 -16.56 23.72
CA LYS A 609 3.70 -17.78 22.90
C LYS A 609 4.11 -17.49 21.45
N PRO A 610 4.87 -18.38 20.79
CA PRO A 610 5.29 -18.18 19.41
C PRO A 610 4.07 -18.17 18.48
N PRO A 611 3.96 -17.14 17.59
CA PRO A 611 2.83 -17.02 16.68
C PRO A 611 2.93 -17.96 15.48
N PHE A 612 4.13 -18.49 15.18
CA PHE A 612 4.37 -19.37 14.05
C PHE A 612 4.82 -20.75 14.50
N TYR A 613 4.34 -21.78 13.82
CA TYR A 613 4.80 -23.13 14.00
C TYR A 613 5.85 -23.43 12.92
N ARG A 614 6.77 -24.35 13.22
CA ARG A 614 7.77 -24.79 12.26
C ARG A 614 7.09 -25.67 11.22
N ASP A 615 7.37 -25.40 9.94
CA ASP A 615 6.99 -26.32 8.87
C ASP A 615 7.77 -27.61 9.04
N ILE A 616 7.07 -28.70 9.30
CA ILE A 616 7.66 -30.01 9.47
C ILE A 616 7.14 -30.91 8.36
N TYR A 617 8.03 -31.68 7.73
CA TYR A 617 7.63 -32.71 6.78
C TYR A 617 6.77 -33.76 7.49
N HIS A 618 5.54 -33.99 7.02
CA HIS A 618 4.56 -34.88 7.66
C HIS A 618 4.61 -36.35 7.15
N GLY A 619 5.56 -36.66 6.29
CA GLY A 619 5.65 -38.03 5.74
C GLY A 619 4.94 -38.17 4.38
N ASN A 620 4.82 -39.40 3.91
CA ASN A 620 4.29 -39.76 2.58
C ASN A 620 3.36 -40.98 2.64
N ASP A 621 2.66 -41.16 3.73
CA ASP A 621 1.85 -42.36 3.98
C ASP A 621 0.56 -42.40 3.13
N TYR A 622 0.16 -41.29 2.54
CA TYR A 622 -1.03 -41.10 1.72
C TYR A 622 -0.68 -40.91 0.25
N ALA A 623 -1.48 -41.55 -0.63
CA ALA A 623 -1.40 -41.29 -2.06
C ALA A 623 -1.87 -39.83 -2.37
N GLY A 624 -1.24 -39.23 -3.37
CA GLY A 624 -1.59 -37.89 -3.80
C GLY A 624 -1.05 -36.76 -2.91
N VAL A 625 -0.23 -37.02 -1.91
CA VAL A 625 0.42 -36.03 -1.07
C VAL A 625 1.88 -35.85 -1.49
N VAL A 626 2.22 -34.70 -2.00
CA VAL A 626 3.57 -34.37 -2.49
C VAL A 626 4.05 -33.04 -1.95
N THR A 627 5.33 -32.99 -1.58
CA THR A 627 5.95 -31.76 -1.08
C THR A 627 6.58 -30.96 -2.22
N GLY A 628 6.13 -29.77 -2.42
CA GLY A 628 6.73 -28.78 -3.29
C GLY A 628 7.54 -27.74 -2.51
N LEU A 629 8.24 -26.89 -3.26
CA LEU A 629 9.02 -25.77 -2.72
C LEU A 629 8.49 -24.46 -3.30
N ALA A 630 8.10 -23.55 -2.42
CA ALA A 630 7.65 -22.23 -2.76
C ALA A 630 8.67 -21.17 -2.35
N TRP A 631 8.66 -20.07 -3.07
CA TRP A 631 9.35 -18.85 -2.70
C TRP A 631 8.33 -17.72 -2.53
N THR A 632 8.44 -16.99 -1.44
CA THR A 632 7.58 -15.86 -1.09
C THR A 632 8.43 -14.65 -0.75
N SER A 633 7.79 -13.50 -0.65
CA SER A 633 8.47 -12.26 -0.22
C SER A 633 9.09 -12.35 1.19
N VAL A 634 8.75 -13.37 1.95
CA VAL A 634 9.27 -13.63 3.31
C VAL A 634 10.32 -14.73 3.37
N GLY A 635 10.59 -15.42 2.24
CA GLY A 635 11.59 -16.48 2.12
C GLY A 635 11.06 -17.72 1.46
N GLY A 636 11.82 -18.81 1.53
CA GLY A 636 11.38 -20.13 1.04
C GLY A 636 10.52 -20.85 2.06
N GLU A 637 9.52 -21.57 1.57
CA GLU A 637 8.59 -22.41 2.36
C GLU A 637 8.40 -23.75 1.67
N ILE A 638 8.09 -24.79 2.45
CA ILE A 638 7.60 -26.07 1.89
C ILE A 638 6.10 -25.93 1.60
N LEU A 639 5.65 -26.58 0.56
CA LEU A 639 4.29 -26.53 0.10
C LEU A 639 3.76 -27.95 -0.04
N PHE A 640 2.69 -28.31 0.67
CA PHE A 640 2.03 -29.59 0.48
C PHE A 640 0.99 -29.44 -0.63
N ILE A 641 1.00 -30.40 -1.56
CA ILE A 641 -0.02 -30.55 -2.59
C ILE A 641 -0.71 -31.87 -2.35
N GLU A 642 -2.01 -31.80 -2.13
CA GLU A 642 -2.86 -32.95 -1.82
C GLU A 642 -3.87 -33.15 -2.95
N THR A 643 -3.80 -34.28 -3.60
CA THR A 643 -4.77 -34.69 -4.62
C THR A 643 -5.67 -35.78 -4.06
N SER A 644 -6.96 -35.54 -4.06
CA SER A 644 -8.00 -36.49 -3.67
C SER A 644 -8.88 -36.90 -4.86
N LEU A 645 -9.29 -38.16 -4.90
CA LEU A 645 -10.17 -38.68 -5.93
C LEU A 645 -11.55 -38.95 -5.35
N SER A 646 -12.61 -38.59 -6.08
CA SER A 646 -13.99 -38.89 -5.71
C SER A 646 -14.78 -39.38 -6.90
N LYS A 647 -15.66 -40.39 -6.73
CA LYS A 647 -16.53 -40.87 -7.80
C LYS A 647 -17.43 -39.76 -8.33
N GLY A 648 -17.49 -39.62 -9.65
CA GLY A 648 -18.29 -38.61 -10.34
C GLY A 648 -18.26 -38.75 -11.84
N LYS A 649 -19.35 -38.40 -12.52
CA LYS A 649 -19.54 -38.61 -13.97
C LYS A 649 -18.89 -37.60 -14.92
N ALA A 650 -18.06 -36.68 -14.45
CA ALA A 650 -17.63 -35.54 -15.28
C ALA A 650 -16.13 -35.28 -15.32
N GLY A 651 -15.28 -36.08 -14.70
CA GLY A 651 -13.83 -35.81 -14.66
C GLY A 651 -13.46 -34.41 -14.17
N LYS A 652 -14.26 -33.83 -13.26
CA LYS A 652 -14.17 -32.44 -12.85
C LYS A 652 -12.87 -32.20 -12.06
N LEU A 653 -12.10 -31.20 -12.49
CA LEU A 653 -11.00 -30.66 -11.68
C LEU A 653 -11.55 -29.58 -10.71
N THR A 654 -11.27 -29.76 -9.43
CA THR A 654 -11.56 -28.80 -8.40
C THR A 654 -10.25 -28.36 -7.75
N LEU A 655 -10.04 -27.05 -7.63
CA LEU A 655 -8.84 -26.47 -7.07
C LEU A 655 -9.23 -25.64 -5.84
N THR A 656 -8.52 -25.86 -4.72
CA THR A 656 -8.74 -25.12 -3.47
C THR A 656 -7.39 -24.77 -2.80
N GLY A 657 -7.35 -23.75 -1.94
CA GLY A 657 -6.14 -23.33 -1.23
C GLY A 657 -5.67 -21.91 -1.55
N ASN A 658 -6.57 -21.04 -2.04
CA ASN A 658 -6.27 -19.64 -2.38
C ASN A 658 -5.17 -19.52 -3.45
N LEU A 659 -5.37 -20.26 -4.56
CA LEU A 659 -4.44 -20.31 -5.67
C LEU A 659 -4.64 -19.13 -6.61
N GLY A 660 -3.55 -18.49 -7.02
CA GLY A 660 -3.53 -17.47 -8.08
C GLY A 660 -3.75 -18.11 -9.47
N ASP A 661 -3.91 -17.26 -10.47
CA ASP A 661 -4.31 -17.72 -11.81
C ASP A 661 -3.21 -18.53 -12.51
N VAL A 662 -1.93 -18.16 -12.32
CA VAL A 662 -0.79 -18.89 -12.88
C VAL A 662 -0.70 -20.31 -12.29
N MET A 663 -0.93 -20.45 -10.99
CA MET A 663 -0.91 -21.76 -10.34
C MET A 663 -2.11 -22.62 -10.74
N LYS A 664 -3.29 -22.03 -10.96
CA LYS A 664 -4.46 -22.75 -11.51
C LYS A 664 -4.21 -23.25 -12.92
N GLU A 665 -3.60 -22.41 -13.77
CA GLU A 665 -3.20 -22.79 -15.13
C GLU A 665 -2.19 -23.94 -15.09
N SER A 666 -1.19 -23.85 -14.24
CA SER A 666 -0.19 -24.92 -14.02
C SER A 666 -0.85 -26.25 -13.61
N ALA A 667 -1.90 -26.20 -12.78
CA ALA A 667 -2.64 -27.41 -12.39
C ALA A 667 -3.44 -28.01 -13.56
N VAL A 668 -4.00 -27.19 -14.43
CA VAL A 668 -4.68 -27.64 -15.66
C VAL A 668 -3.67 -28.30 -16.60
N ILE A 669 -2.52 -27.68 -16.84
CA ILE A 669 -1.44 -28.22 -17.69
C ILE A 669 -0.96 -29.57 -17.14
N ALA A 670 -0.75 -29.67 -15.83
CA ALA A 670 -0.33 -30.90 -15.18
C ALA A 670 -1.36 -32.04 -15.36
N LEU A 671 -2.64 -31.73 -15.18
CA LEU A 671 -3.71 -32.72 -15.39
C LEU A 671 -3.82 -33.16 -16.85
N GLU A 672 -3.81 -32.25 -17.80
CA GLU A 672 -3.90 -32.57 -19.23
C GLU A 672 -2.68 -33.37 -19.70
N TYR A 673 -1.48 -33.09 -19.15
CA TYR A 673 -0.33 -33.93 -19.41
C TYR A 673 -0.52 -35.39 -18.92
N VAL A 674 -0.99 -35.55 -17.66
CA VAL A 674 -1.26 -36.89 -17.09
C VAL A 674 -2.31 -37.62 -17.91
N LYS A 675 -3.40 -36.96 -18.34
CA LYS A 675 -4.42 -37.54 -19.21
C LYS A 675 -3.86 -38.02 -20.55
N ALA A 676 -2.97 -37.22 -21.14
CA ALA A 676 -2.36 -37.57 -22.43
C ALA A 676 -1.34 -38.73 -22.35
N HIS A 677 -0.85 -39.04 -21.14
CA HIS A 677 0.21 -40.02 -20.94
C HIS A 677 -0.15 -41.10 -19.91
N VAL A 678 -1.43 -41.47 -19.85
CA VAL A 678 -1.94 -42.51 -18.91
C VAL A 678 -1.25 -43.87 -19.07
N ASP A 679 -0.85 -44.22 -20.28
CA ASP A 679 -0.17 -45.49 -20.59
C ASP A 679 1.18 -45.60 -19.83
N GLN A 680 1.89 -44.49 -19.66
CA GLN A 680 3.17 -44.47 -18.92
C GLN A 680 2.97 -44.75 -17.42
N LEU A 681 1.79 -44.47 -16.90
CA LEU A 681 1.41 -44.72 -15.51
C LEU A 681 0.70 -46.06 -15.33
N GLY A 682 0.38 -46.75 -16.43
CA GLY A 682 -0.38 -48.01 -16.40
C GLY A 682 -1.84 -47.81 -15.99
N ILE A 683 -2.45 -46.69 -16.34
CA ILE A 683 -3.80 -46.30 -15.95
C ILE A 683 -4.72 -46.36 -17.17
N ASP A 684 -5.96 -46.84 -16.98
CA ASP A 684 -7.00 -46.77 -18.00
C ASP A 684 -7.56 -45.37 -18.12
N TYR A 685 -7.57 -44.76 -19.34
CA TYR A 685 -8.02 -43.39 -19.58
C TYR A 685 -9.48 -43.13 -19.13
N ARG A 686 -10.35 -44.15 -19.11
CA ARG A 686 -11.74 -44.08 -18.66
C ARG A 686 -11.88 -43.65 -17.18
N ILE A 687 -10.80 -43.71 -16.41
CA ILE A 687 -10.81 -43.27 -15.01
C ILE A 687 -11.23 -41.80 -14.89
N PHE A 688 -10.88 -40.95 -15.87
CA PHE A 688 -11.24 -39.54 -15.87
C PHE A 688 -12.74 -39.31 -16.15
N ASP A 689 -13.47 -40.28 -16.66
CA ASP A 689 -14.92 -40.19 -16.85
C ASP A 689 -15.69 -40.57 -15.57
N GLN A 690 -15.08 -41.34 -14.68
CA GLN A 690 -15.72 -41.88 -13.49
C GLN A 690 -15.24 -41.24 -12.17
N TRP A 691 -14.15 -40.50 -12.21
CA TRP A 691 -13.54 -39.89 -11.03
C TRP A 691 -13.26 -38.42 -11.22
N ASN A 692 -13.70 -37.62 -10.23
CA ASN A 692 -13.32 -36.21 -10.13
C ASN A 692 -12.00 -36.10 -9.38
N ILE A 693 -11.22 -35.10 -9.75
CA ILE A 693 -9.92 -34.79 -9.17
C ILE A 693 -10.04 -33.49 -8.38
N HIS A 694 -9.69 -33.55 -7.11
CA HIS A 694 -9.63 -32.39 -6.25
C HIS A 694 -8.20 -32.15 -5.78
N ILE A 695 -7.63 -31.00 -6.12
CA ILE A 695 -6.29 -30.62 -5.69
C ILE A 695 -6.47 -29.55 -4.63
N HIS A 696 -5.93 -29.80 -3.46
CA HIS A 696 -5.92 -28.87 -2.34
C HIS A 696 -4.48 -28.50 -1.99
N VAL A 697 -4.26 -27.22 -1.76
CA VAL A 697 -2.99 -26.72 -1.23
C VAL A 697 -3.28 -26.08 0.12
N PRO A 698 -2.92 -26.74 1.24
CA PRO A 698 -3.17 -26.27 2.60
C PRO A 698 -2.70 -24.84 2.86
N GLU A 699 -3.11 -24.23 3.98
CA GLU A 699 -2.85 -22.84 4.36
C GLU A 699 -3.52 -21.80 3.44
N GLY A 700 -4.82 -21.91 3.25
CA GLY A 700 -5.62 -21.01 2.40
C GLY A 700 -5.62 -19.54 2.79
N ALA A 701 -5.11 -19.19 3.96
CA ALA A 701 -4.95 -17.79 4.39
C ALA A 701 -3.85 -17.04 3.62
N THR A 702 -2.85 -17.78 3.06
CA THR A 702 -1.75 -17.21 2.29
C THR A 702 -2.01 -17.41 0.80
N PRO A 703 -2.08 -16.34 -0.01
CA PRO A 703 -2.18 -16.48 -1.46
C PRO A 703 -0.94 -17.20 -2.03
N LYS A 704 -1.18 -18.14 -2.95
CA LYS A 704 -0.13 -18.93 -3.60
C LYS A 704 -0.28 -18.78 -5.10
N ASP A 705 0.79 -18.32 -5.76
CA ASP A 705 0.81 -18.18 -7.21
C ASP A 705 2.18 -18.54 -7.78
N GLY A 706 2.19 -18.93 -9.06
CA GLY A 706 3.40 -19.21 -9.81
C GLY A 706 3.42 -20.60 -10.45
N PRO A 707 4.21 -20.78 -11.52
CA PRO A 707 4.26 -22.01 -12.29
C PRO A 707 5.14 -23.10 -11.65
N SER A 708 5.93 -22.78 -10.63
CA SER A 708 6.99 -23.65 -10.07
C SER A 708 6.50 -24.90 -9.34
N ALA A 709 5.20 -25.04 -9.13
CA ALA A 709 4.57 -26.22 -8.56
C ALA A 709 4.12 -27.26 -9.61
N GLY A 710 4.34 -27.02 -10.90
CA GLY A 710 3.83 -27.84 -11.99
C GLY A 710 4.21 -29.32 -11.90
N ILE A 711 5.50 -29.63 -11.69
CA ILE A 711 5.96 -31.02 -11.52
C ILE A 711 5.42 -31.64 -10.23
N THR A 712 5.23 -30.84 -9.18
CA THR A 712 4.69 -31.30 -7.90
C THR A 712 3.22 -31.71 -8.05
N ILE A 713 2.43 -30.86 -8.74
CA ILE A 713 1.02 -31.12 -9.02
C ILE A 713 0.89 -32.38 -9.90
N ALA A 714 1.67 -32.48 -10.99
CA ALA A 714 1.64 -33.64 -11.87
C ALA A 714 1.99 -34.95 -11.13
N THR A 715 2.98 -34.90 -10.23
CA THR A 715 3.38 -36.05 -9.41
C THR A 715 2.31 -36.38 -8.37
N SER A 716 1.64 -35.40 -7.81
CA SER A 716 0.53 -35.58 -6.87
C SER A 716 -0.66 -36.28 -7.55
N ILE A 717 -1.03 -35.83 -8.75
CA ILE A 717 -2.07 -36.49 -9.57
C ILE A 717 -1.66 -37.90 -9.91
N ALA A 718 -0.42 -38.13 -10.37
CA ALA A 718 0.09 -39.47 -10.72
C ALA A 718 0.11 -40.42 -9.52
N SER A 719 0.54 -39.94 -8.34
CA SER A 719 0.50 -40.71 -7.09
C SER A 719 -0.94 -41.06 -6.70
N ALA A 720 -1.88 -40.12 -6.78
CA ALA A 720 -3.28 -40.36 -6.47
C ALA A 720 -3.92 -41.38 -7.40
N LEU A 721 -3.64 -41.32 -8.71
CA LEU A 721 -4.19 -42.24 -9.71
C LEU A 721 -3.54 -43.64 -9.68
N THR A 722 -2.26 -43.70 -9.34
CA THR A 722 -1.54 -45.00 -9.24
C THR A 722 -1.57 -45.57 -7.83
N GLN A 723 -2.02 -44.88 -6.84
CA GLN A 723 -1.98 -45.19 -5.41
C GLN A 723 -0.58 -45.54 -4.89
N ARG A 724 0.47 -45.08 -5.58
CA ARG A 724 1.87 -45.30 -5.23
C ARG A 724 2.36 -44.26 -4.24
N LYS A 725 3.16 -44.68 -3.24
CA LYS A 725 3.80 -43.81 -2.27
C LYS A 725 4.84 -42.94 -2.98
N VAL A 726 4.93 -41.67 -2.55
CA VAL A 726 6.01 -40.78 -2.94
C VAL A 726 7.22 -41.04 -2.04
N ARG A 727 8.44 -40.88 -2.56
CA ARG A 727 9.69 -41.11 -1.81
C ARG A 727 9.72 -40.20 -0.59
N LYS A 728 10.11 -40.74 0.58
CA LYS A 728 10.23 -39.98 1.86
C LYS A 728 11.27 -38.88 1.75
N ASN A 729 11.08 -37.81 2.52
CA ASN A 729 11.99 -36.66 2.61
C ASN A 729 12.38 -36.08 1.27
N THR A 730 11.49 -36.17 0.28
CA THR A 730 11.69 -35.65 -1.08
C THR A 730 10.79 -34.44 -1.30
N ALA A 731 11.35 -33.37 -1.84
CA ALA A 731 10.60 -32.19 -2.31
C ALA A 731 10.97 -31.91 -3.77
N MET A 732 10.12 -31.18 -4.46
CA MET A 732 10.37 -30.88 -5.86
C MET A 732 9.94 -29.46 -6.23
N THR A 733 10.57 -28.90 -7.27
CA THR A 733 10.20 -27.61 -7.84
C THR A 733 10.55 -27.58 -9.32
N GLY A 734 9.65 -27.11 -10.15
CA GLY A 734 9.81 -26.99 -11.59
C GLY A 734 8.49 -26.67 -12.26
N GLU A 735 8.56 -25.96 -13.36
CA GLU A 735 7.43 -25.70 -14.24
C GLU A 735 7.30 -26.88 -15.22
N ILE A 736 6.09 -27.27 -15.54
CA ILE A 736 5.81 -28.31 -16.53
C ILE A 736 5.18 -27.71 -17.78
N THR A 737 5.61 -28.22 -18.94
CA THR A 737 4.97 -27.89 -20.23
C THR A 737 3.98 -28.99 -20.64
N LEU A 738 3.08 -28.71 -21.59
CA LEU A 738 2.17 -29.69 -22.18
C LEU A 738 2.89 -30.87 -22.85
N ARG A 739 4.20 -30.78 -23.12
CA ARG A 739 5.03 -31.85 -23.66
C ARG A 739 5.83 -32.60 -22.58
N GLY A 740 5.59 -32.27 -21.32
CA GLY A 740 6.26 -32.92 -20.19
C GLY A 740 7.69 -32.42 -19.94
N LYS A 741 8.17 -31.40 -20.64
CA LYS A 741 9.47 -30.82 -20.37
C LYS A 741 9.41 -30.05 -19.05
N VAL A 742 10.45 -30.18 -18.22
CA VAL A 742 10.61 -29.45 -16.98
C VAL A 742 11.44 -28.18 -17.25
N LEU A 743 10.90 -27.04 -16.88
CA LEU A 743 11.55 -25.73 -17.05
C LEU A 743 12.16 -25.22 -15.75
N PRO A 744 13.23 -24.41 -15.83
CA PRO A 744 13.87 -23.83 -14.66
C PRO A 744 12.97 -22.81 -13.96
N VAL A 745 13.16 -22.66 -12.66
CA VAL A 745 12.37 -21.78 -11.80
C VAL A 745 13.28 -20.93 -10.93
N GLY A 746 12.76 -19.78 -10.45
CA GLY A 746 13.50 -18.85 -9.59
C GLY A 746 13.42 -19.20 -8.10
N GLY A 747 14.17 -18.44 -7.27
CA GLY A 747 14.16 -18.54 -5.80
C GLY A 747 14.79 -19.86 -5.29
N ILE A 748 15.74 -20.41 -6.02
CA ILE A 748 16.33 -21.74 -5.73
C ILE A 748 17.02 -21.75 -4.36
N LYS A 749 17.80 -20.73 -4.04
CA LYS A 749 18.50 -20.63 -2.75
C LYS A 749 17.53 -20.72 -1.57
N GLU A 750 16.49 -19.93 -1.60
CA GLU A 750 15.47 -19.87 -0.54
C GLU A 750 14.69 -21.19 -0.44
N LYS A 751 14.34 -21.78 -1.58
CA LYS A 751 13.65 -23.07 -1.67
C LYS A 751 14.46 -24.20 -1.03
N ILE A 752 15.75 -24.29 -1.35
CA ILE A 752 16.65 -25.31 -0.79
C ILE A 752 16.79 -25.16 0.73
N LEU A 753 16.94 -23.94 1.19
CA LEU A 753 17.07 -23.66 2.61
C LEU A 753 15.79 -23.98 3.38
N ALA A 754 14.62 -23.75 2.77
CA ALA A 754 13.35 -24.18 3.34
C ALA A 754 13.25 -25.71 3.40
N ALA A 755 13.60 -26.40 2.32
CA ALA A 755 13.63 -27.87 2.28
C ALA A 755 14.53 -28.43 3.39
N LYS A 756 15.74 -27.89 3.52
CA LYS A 756 16.70 -28.33 4.55
C LYS A 756 16.17 -28.09 5.99
N ARG A 757 15.52 -26.93 6.25
CA ARG A 757 14.88 -26.67 7.56
C ARG A 757 13.77 -27.66 7.87
N ALA A 758 13.01 -28.08 6.84
CA ALA A 758 11.93 -29.05 6.98
C ALA A 758 12.42 -30.50 7.09
N GLY A 759 13.73 -30.75 7.01
CA GLY A 759 14.31 -32.09 7.07
C GLY A 759 14.26 -32.87 5.76
N ILE A 760 14.05 -32.20 4.63
CA ILE A 760 14.10 -32.77 3.29
C ILE A 760 15.56 -33.10 2.94
N THR A 761 15.81 -34.30 2.42
CA THR A 761 17.14 -34.76 2.03
C THR A 761 17.31 -34.86 0.52
N ASP A 762 16.23 -34.96 -0.22
CA ASP A 762 16.23 -35.15 -1.67
C ASP A 762 15.40 -34.05 -2.35
N ILE A 763 16.02 -33.38 -3.31
CA ILE A 763 15.34 -32.29 -4.05
C ILE A 763 15.39 -32.59 -5.54
N ILE A 764 14.21 -32.65 -6.17
CA ILE A 764 14.05 -32.85 -7.62
C ILE A 764 13.80 -31.49 -8.27
N MET A 765 14.60 -31.15 -9.29
CA MET A 765 14.50 -29.88 -9.99
C MET A 765 14.97 -29.93 -11.44
N CYS A 766 14.65 -28.91 -12.22
CA CYS A 766 15.12 -28.79 -13.59
C CYS A 766 16.66 -28.80 -13.67
N LYS A 767 17.19 -29.47 -14.68
CA LYS A 767 18.63 -29.53 -14.97
C LYS A 767 19.26 -28.16 -15.15
N ASP A 768 18.53 -27.22 -15.74
CA ASP A 768 19.02 -25.85 -15.99
C ASP A 768 19.17 -25.04 -14.68
N ASN A 769 18.54 -25.45 -13.57
CA ASN A 769 18.77 -24.84 -12.24
C ASN A 769 20.08 -25.31 -11.58
N ARG A 770 20.86 -26.18 -12.20
CA ARG A 770 22.18 -26.59 -11.68
C ARG A 770 23.10 -25.40 -11.46
N LYS A 771 23.07 -24.41 -12.35
CA LYS A 771 23.85 -23.19 -12.23
C LYS A 771 23.52 -22.43 -10.92
N ASP A 772 22.26 -22.40 -10.52
CA ASP A 772 21.83 -21.72 -9.31
C ASP A 772 22.35 -22.43 -8.05
N ILE A 773 22.49 -23.76 -8.11
CA ILE A 773 23.07 -24.58 -7.01
C ILE A 773 24.56 -24.34 -6.89
N GLU A 774 25.28 -24.25 -7.99
CA GLU A 774 26.73 -23.99 -8.02
C GLU A 774 27.10 -22.63 -7.40
N GLU A 775 26.15 -21.68 -7.39
CA GLU A 775 26.32 -20.39 -6.74
C GLU A 775 26.10 -20.39 -5.23
N ILE A 776 25.51 -21.46 -4.68
CA ILE A 776 25.23 -21.57 -3.24
C ILE A 776 26.45 -22.14 -2.53
N PRO A 777 26.95 -21.50 -1.47
CA PRO A 777 28.09 -22.02 -0.71
C PRO A 777 27.83 -23.45 -0.20
N ALA A 778 28.82 -24.33 -0.38
CA ALA A 778 28.71 -25.76 -0.09
C ALA A 778 28.27 -26.09 1.35
N ILE A 779 28.54 -25.22 2.31
CA ILE A 779 28.12 -25.38 3.71
C ILE A 779 26.59 -25.46 3.84
N TYR A 780 25.84 -24.78 2.95
CA TYR A 780 24.38 -24.78 2.94
C TYR A 780 23.78 -25.97 2.22
N LEU A 781 24.55 -26.61 1.34
CA LEU A 781 24.11 -27.77 0.56
C LEU A 781 24.34 -29.11 1.28
N LYS A 782 25.11 -29.10 2.35
CA LYS A 782 25.47 -30.32 3.10
C LYS A 782 24.23 -31.02 3.65
N GLY A 783 24.10 -32.32 3.32
CA GLY A 783 22.97 -33.17 3.74
C GLY A 783 21.75 -33.13 2.83
N VAL A 784 21.85 -32.50 1.64
CA VAL A 784 20.83 -32.49 0.60
C VAL A 784 21.38 -33.08 -0.68
N SER A 785 20.63 -33.98 -1.30
CA SER A 785 20.90 -34.58 -2.60
C SER A 785 20.04 -33.92 -3.67
N PHE A 786 20.64 -33.58 -4.81
CA PHE A 786 19.95 -32.94 -5.91
C PHE A 786 19.76 -33.91 -7.08
N HIS A 787 18.51 -34.05 -7.53
CA HIS A 787 18.12 -34.84 -8.68
C HIS A 787 17.73 -33.88 -9.82
N TYR A 788 18.57 -33.86 -10.85
CA TYR A 788 18.35 -32.96 -12.00
C TYR A 788 17.57 -33.73 -13.09
N VAL A 789 16.45 -33.16 -13.51
CA VAL A 789 15.53 -33.76 -14.47
C VAL A 789 15.28 -32.85 -15.67
N GLU A 790 14.98 -33.45 -16.83
CA GLU A 790 14.61 -32.71 -18.03
C GLU A 790 13.12 -32.91 -18.38
N ASN A 791 12.56 -34.08 -18.01
CA ASN A 791 11.18 -34.43 -18.31
C ASN A 791 10.44 -34.90 -17.06
N ILE A 792 9.11 -34.79 -17.07
CA ILE A 792 8.27 -35.24 -15.95
C ILE A 792 8.37 -36.77 -15.70
N GLN A 793 8.70 -37.57 -16.73
CA GLN A 793 8.94 -38.97 -16.55
C GLN A 793 10.10 -39.24 -15.61
N ASP A 794 11.21 -38.52 -15.77
CA ASP A 794 12.37 -38.59 -14.87
C ASP A 794 11.96 -38.26 -13.43
N VAL A 795 11.05 -37.27 -13.27
CA VAL A 795 10.50 -36.92 -11.95
C VAL A 795 9.73 -38.10 -11.35
N TRP A 796 8.86 -38.74 -12.10
CA TRP A 796 8.06 -39.88 -11.63
C TRP A 796 8.92 -41.08 -11.30
N ASP A 797 9.94 -41.40 -12.11
CA ASP A 797 10.86 -42.49 -11.87
C ASP A 797 11.67 -42.33 -10.57
N ILE A 798 11.97 -41.07 -10.20
CA ILE A 798 12.66 -40.75 -8.96
C ILE A 798 11.70 -40.64 -7.77
N ALA A 799 10.57 -39.95 -7.95
CA ALA A 799 9.66 -39.61 -6.88
C ALA A 799 8.67 -40.71 -6.50
N LEU A 800 8.13 -41.45 -7.47
CA LEU A 800 7.14 -42.50 -7.20
C LEU A 800 7.81 -43.84 -6.90
N THR A 801 7.53 -44.37 -5.71
CA THR A 801 8.03 -45.73 -5.34
C THR A 801 7.18 -46.81 -6.00
N LYS A 802 7.64 -48.03 -5.92
CA LYS A 802 6.82 -49.19 -6.34
C LYS A 802 5.81 -49.65 -5.27
N GLU A 803 5.90 -49.10 -4.07
CA GLU A 803 5.03 -49.43 -2.95
C GLU A 803 3.69 -48.70 -3.08
N LEU A 804 2.62 -49.44 -2.88
CA LEU A 804 1.28 -48.87 -2.74
C LEU A 804 1.08 -48.32 -1.31
N VAL A 805 0.15 -47.39 -1.16
CA VAL A 805 -0.28 -46.92 0.16
C VAL A 805 -0.98 -48.04 0.93
N ASP A 806 -1.04 -47.94 2.25
CA ASP A 806 -1.55 -49.02 3.11
C ASP A 806 -3.03 -49.36 2.86
N ASN A 807 -3.84 -48.40 2.43
CA ASN A 807 -5.26 -48.59 2.09
C ASN A 807 -5.52 -48.00 0.68
N PRO A 808 -5.12 -48.69 -0.40
CA PRO A 808 -5.28 -48.14 -1.73
C PRO A 808 -6.76 -48.08 -2.14
N ILE A 809 -7.16 -46.95 -2.74
CA ILE A 809 -8.49 -46.79 -3.32
C ILE A 809 -8.61 -47.78 -4.51
N ASN A 810 -9.69 -48.54 -4.56
CA ASN A 810 -9.97 -49.35 -5.71
C ASN A 810 -10.46 -48.50 -6.89
N LEU A 811 -9.58 -48.29 -7.87
CA LEU A 811 -9.82 -47.51 -9.07
C LEU A 811 -10.28 -48.37 -10.27
N THR A 812 -10.78 -49.57 -10.02
CA THR A 812 -11.29 -50.45 -11.07
C THR A 812 -12.47 -49.79 -11.76
N ILE A 813 -12.44 -49.77 -13.09
CA ILE A 813 -13.48 -49.19 -13.93
C ILE A 813 -14.68 -50.09 -13.90
N GLU A 814 -15.83 -49.62 -13.48
CA GLU A 814 -17.09 -50.32 -13.58
C GLU A 814 -17.54 -50.28 -15.06
N GLU A 815 -17.59 -51.45 -15.71
CA GLU A 815 -18.21 -51.53 -17.02
C GLU A 815 -19.71 -51.20 -16.88
N GLU A 816 -20.18 -50.19 -17.58
CA GLU A 816 -21.62 -49.95 -17.69
C GLU A 816 -22.25 -51.25 -18.30
N LYS A 817 -23.01 -51.96 -17.51
CA LYS A 817 -23.88 -53.02 -18.05
C LYS A 817 -24.78 -52.30 -19.06
N LYS A 818 -24.53 -52.59 -20.35
CA LYS A 818 -25.48 -52.27 -21.41
C LYS A 818 -26.77 -53.00 -21.08
N GLU A 819 -27.80 -52.32 -20.58
CA GLU A 819 -29.18 -52.78 -20.63
C GLU A 819 -29.72 -52.81 -22.05
#